data_b06c87b7b69a59111f55d6883a4a41fc
#
_entry.id   b06c87b7b69a59111f55d6883a4a41fc
#
_cell.length_a   1.000
_cell.length_b   1.000
_cell.length_c   1.000
_cell.angle_alpha   90.00
_cell.angle_beta   90.00
_cell.angle_gamma   90.00
#
_symmetry.space_group_name_H-M   'P 1'
#
loop_
_entity.id
_entity.type
_entity.pdbx_description
1 polymer ?
#
loop_
_entity_poly.entity_id
_entity_poly.type
_entity_poly.pdbx_seq_one_letter_code
_entity_poly.pdbx_strand_id
1 'polypeptide(L)'
;MKRIFTLLCIACIITQAYAWKPLFAGHRGSYRGVEQTEEAFMNGINHYGYTGLEIDVKTTSDGEYVCWHDDDLSRVGHSASIPNSKFEDLKDLTLTQTRGGVQYTGKLCTVDRFLEICKDNNIFPIIELKWATGINNNDMSRFPGLYKLIEKHGLVEEARILTSMQKSLEYVRTNYPALQCQFLCYEVTEARFTWCKQWGINPSVQTGGLGKAMARKCHDAGMEVACWTVNSESSYVQHGNLGCTTMTCDYLMPNDMPELEDIDWEALSPTPPLDALYVTPLFNRTETAGTLPENFPTTLSGDYTQAQEAAFIDGVFYIADYNAKKVVAVDTAGNIWEPGIEYATLRHGICRDDAGNLILHTSESVSTPNQLTVYKAEDNTEHVINFKLNNNGQTNFPTASGDIFSAAGGYVYFFPNEQTTVEVVKIANGQFVSTTSCEVSLKGNAGYVIPIDNNPNHFIYQIRGNGYHLYKNGDKGSYLTSPNGTTAPARNDTYGGALFQLNGHDMFVYTSGANYKGGWTVRDMTSADLTPMYTQAELGTGGYNANASTGAFFWWERLDSVTVNLYDYCLGHGIAGWELSAEPHKIRVKDMTLSETHITIEVGDTAHVKAIITPADAADQDVVWRVSPSNRSTKLITSGLDAKLTSTKEETYTITATLGDFKAECVVTVTQPSGVQDVITNTEDTRKLIRDGQLQIQHKGETYSVKGEKL
;
A
#
# COMPACT_ATOMS: atom_id res chain seq x y z
N MET A 1 20.71 47.04 24.18
CA MET A 1 19.32 46.58 24.01
C MET A 1 19.23 45.83 22.69
N LYS A 2 19.42 44.52 22.72
CA LYS A 2 19.19 43.66 21.58
C LYS A 2 18.10 42.68 22.01
N ARG A 3 16.92 42.78 21.37
CA ARG A 3 15.81 41.82 21.54
C ARG A 3 16.16 40.56 20.77
N ILE A 4 16.31 39.45 21.49
CA ILE A 4 16.40 38.13 20.92
C ILE A 4 14.97 37.61 20.84
N PHE A 5 14.46 37.51 19.63
CA PHE A 5 13.22 36.75 19.31
C PHE A 5 13.61 35.27 19.28
N THR A 6 13.15 34.54 20.27
CA THR A 6 13.21 33.05 20.24
C THR A 6 11.99 32.57 19.47
N LEU A 7 12.19 32.16 18.21
CA LEU A 7 11.20 31.44 17.43
C LEU A 7 11.05 30.05 18.08
N LEU A 8 9.84 29.77 18.56
CA LEU A 8 9.40 28.42 18.89
C LEU A 8 9.14 27.71 17.54
N CYS A 9 10.10 26.90 17.08
CA CYS A 9 9.84 25.93 16.02
C CYS A 9 9.01 24.80 16.61
N ILE A 10 7.71 24.85 16.39
CA ILE A 10 6.86 23.64 16.38
C ILE A 10 7.36 22.85 15.15
N ALA A 11 8.13 21.81 15.38
CA ALA A 11 8.44 20.83 14.36
C ALA A 11 7.15 20.03 14.05
N CYS A 12 6.29 20.59 13.20
CA CYS A 12 5.53 19.75 12.32
C CYS A 12 6.57 19.02 11.47
N ILE A 13 6.76 17.74 11.69
CA ILE A 13 7.37 16.87 10.70
C ILE A 13 6.36 16.78 9.56
N ILE A 14 6.32 17.82 8.73
CA ILE A 14 5.86 17.68 7.37
C ILE A 14 7.00 16.89 6.75
N THR A 15 6.79 15.62 6.47
CA THR A 15 7.58 14.89 5.50
C THR A 15 7.39 15.66 4.20
N GLN A 16 8.29 16.59 3.89
CA GLN A 16 8.41 17.12 2.55
C GLN A 16 8.81 15.92 1.70
N ALA A 17 7.87 15.42 0.91
CA ALA A 17 8.20 14.53 -0.18
C ALA A 17 9.16 15.33 -1.08
N TYR A 18 10.41 14.91 -1.15
CA TYR A 18 11.38 15.48 -2.07
C TYR A 18 11.09 14.86 -3.44
N ALA A 19 10.58 15.68 -4.33
CA ALA A 19 10.45 15.29 -5.72
C ALA A 19 11.83 15.08 -6.34
N TRP A 20 12.03 14.01 -7.09
CA TRP A 20 13.28 13.68 -7.73
C TRP A 20 13.10 13.22 -9.19
N LYS A 21 14.17 13.24 -9.97
CA LYS A 21 14.19 12.68 -11.32
C LYS A 21 15.41 11.80 -11.52
N PRO A 22 15.28 10.63 -12.15
CA PRO A 22 16.41 9.85 -12.64
C PRO A 22 17.26 10.63 -13.64
N LEU A 23 18.53 10.24 -13.77
CA LEU A 23 19.39 10.71 -14.85
C LEU A 23 18.95 10.05 -16.17
N PHE A 24 18.99 10.83 -17.26
CA PHE A 24 18.65 10.35 -18.58
C PHE A 24 19.89 10.20 -19.44
N ALA A 25 20.04 9.04 -20.06
CA ALA A 25 21.09 8.77 -21.04
C ALA A 25 20.48 8.44 -22.40
N GLY A 26 20.99 9.06 -23.45
CA GLY A 26 20.59 8.80 -24.82
C GLY A 26 21.13 7.47 -25.31
N HIS A 27 20.27 6.46 -25.59
CA HIS A 27 20.63 5.17 -26.16
C HIS A 27 21.20 5.35 -27.57
N ARG A 28 22.46 5.00 -27.75
CA ARG A 28 23.20 5.22 -29.01
C ARG A 28 23.16 6.68 -29.47
N GLY A 29 23.17 7.61 -28.51
CA GLY A 29 23.05 9.04 -28.76
C GLY A 29 21.63 9.57 -28.65
N SER A 30 20.82 9.41 -29.68
CA SER A 30 19.40 9.77 -29.69
C SER A 30 18.67 9.20 -30.91
N TYR A 31 17.32 9.30 -30.90
CA TYR A 31 16.50 8.90 -32.05
C TYR A 31 16.57 9.86 -33.24
N ARG A 32 17.15 11.08 -33.08
CA ARG A 32 17.36 12.06 -34.16
C ARG A 32 18.82 11.99 -34.63
N GLY A 33 19.00 11.42 -35.80
CA GLY A 33 20.31 11.17 -36.40
C GLY A 33 20.50 9.69 -36.72
N VAL A 34 21.59 9.36 -37.43
CA VAL A 34 22.08 7.99 -37.52
C VAL A 34 22.67 7.63 -36.15
N GLU A 35 22.26 6.48 -35.59
CA GLU A 35 22.76 6.04 -34.29
C GLU A 35 24.29 6.05 -34.21
N GLN A 36 24.86 6.32 -33.03
CA GLN A 36 26.31 6.25 -32.79
C GLN A 36 27.12 7.29 -33.62
N THR A 37 26.48 8.34 -34.09
CA THR A 37 27.16 9.43 -34.83
C THR A 37 27.18 10.71 -34.03
N GLU A 38 28.09 11.63 -34.35
CA GLU A 38 28.19 12.94 -33.74
C GLU A 38 26.85 13.72 -33.77
N GLU A 39 26.10 13.63 -34.86
CA GLU A 39 24.78 14.27 -34.96
C GLU A 39 23.77 13.69 -33.96
N ALA A 40 23.75 12.37 -33.77
CA ALA A 40 22.87 11.75 -32.80
C ALA A 40 23.25 12.14 -31.39
N PHE A 41 24.54 12.27 -31.07
CA PHE A 41 25.03 12.72 -29.79
C PHE A 41 24.64 14.18 -29.50
N MET A 42 24.89 15.07 -30.47
CA MET A 42 24.54 16.51 -30.35
C MET A 42 23.03 16.73 -30.27
N ASN A 43 22.21 15.93 -30.96
CA ASN A 43 20.76 15.96 -30.82
C ASN A 43 20.31 15.42 -29.46
N GLY A 44 20.97 14.39 -28.91
CA GLY A 44 20.73 13.90 -27.56
C GLY A 44 20.90 15.01 -26.51
N ILE A 45 21.96 15.81 -26.64
CA ILE A 45 22.27 16.93 -25.76
C ILE A 45 21.32 18.12 -26.01
N ASN A 46 21.29 18.64 -27.25
CA ASN A 46 20.69 19.95 -27.55
C ASN A 46 19.17 19.88 -27.74
N HIS A 47 18.65 18.76 -28.25
CA HIS A 47 17.21 18.60 -28.53
C HIS A 47 16.50 17.87 -27.40
N TYR A 48 17.06 16.75 -26.95
CA TYR A 48 16.41 15.95 -25.90
C TYR A 48 16.80 16.44 -24.49
N GLY A 49 17.95 17.03 -24.30
CA GLY A 49 18.41 17.48 -22.98
C GLY A 49 18.95 16.36 -22.10
N TYR A 50 19.50 15.31 -22.71
CA TYR A 50 20.11 14.21 -21.96
C TYR A 50 21.37 14.68 -21.22
N THR A 51 21.53 14.17 -20.01
CA THR A 51 22.72 14.42 -19.17
C THR A 51 23.76 13.31 -19.30
N GLY A 52 23.41 12.20 -19.93
CA GLY A 52 24.29 11.11 -20.29
C GLY A 52 24.09 10.67 -21.74
N LEU A 53 25.09 10.03 -22.30
CA LEU A 53 25.02 9.37 -23.63
C LEU A 53 25.59 7.97 -23.54
N GLU A 54 24.90 7.05 -24.20
CA GLU A 54 25.35 5.65 -24.28
C GLU A 54 25.88 5.35 -25.67
N ILE A 55 26.98 4.61 -25.74
CA ILE A 55 27.59 4.09 -26.97
C ILE A 55 27.97 2.61 -26.83
N ASP A 56 27.98 1.93 -27.97
CA ASP A 56 28.58 0.61 -28.15
C ASP A 56 30.00 0.71 -28.72
N VAL A 57 30.96 0.02 -28.15
CA VAL A 57 32.37 0.08 -28.61
C VAL A 57 32.71 -1.13 -29.45
N LYS A 58 33.23 -0.88 -30.65
CA LYS A 58 33.89 -1.85 -31.55
C LYS A 58 35.32 -1.42 -31.82
N THR A 59 36.12 -2.36 -32.31
CA THR A 59 37.51 -2.08 -32.73
C THR A 59 37.70 -2.45 -34.21
N THR A 60 38.34 -1.54 -34.97
CA THR A 60 38.75 -1.79 -36.32
C THR A 60 39.97 -2.73 -36.41
N SER A 61 40.32 -3.19 -37.60
CA SER A 61 41.47 -4.09 -37.80
C SER A 61 42.81 -3.46 -37.42
N ASP A 62 42.94 -2.14 -37.57
CA ASP A 62 44.10 -1.33 -37.18
C ASP A 62 44.06 -0.85 -35.73
N GLY A 63 42.99 -1.18 -34.99
CA GLY A 63 42.90 -0.97 -33.55
C GLY A 63 42.26 0.33 -33.10
N GLU A 64 41.61 1.08 -34.01
CA GLU A 64 40.84 2.27 -33.68
C GLU A 64 39.53 1.86 -32.96
N TYR A 65 39.13 2.64 -31.96
CA TYR A 65 37.87 2.43 -31.21
C TYR A 65 36.78 3.28 -31.85
N VAL A 66 35.72 2.63 -32.31
CA VAL A 66 34.57 3.26 -32.98
C VAL A 66 33.27 3.00 -32.26
N CYS A 67 32.34 3.95 -32.37
CA CYS A 67 31.01 3.86 -31.80
C CYS A 67 30.10 3.12 -32.78
N TRP A 68 29.84 1.85 -32.57
CA TRP A 68 28.92 1.05 -33.38
C TRP A 68 28.49 -0.23 -32.70
N HIS A 69 27.22 -0.63 -32.92
CA HIS A 69 26.64 -1.80 -32.26
C HIS A 69 27.02 -3.14 -32.90
N ASP A 70 26.89 -3.24 -34.25
CA ASP A 70 27.05 -4.48 -34.99
C ASP A 70 28.50 -4.67 -35.49
N ASP A 71 28.79 -5.84 -36.04
CA ASP A 71 30.11 -6.10 -36.64
C ASP A 71 30.25 -5.51 -38.03
N ASP A 72 29.15 -5.05 -38.65
CA ASP A 72 29.13 -4.45 -39.96
C ASP A 72 28.23 -3.22 -40.05
N LEU A 73 28.27 -2.52 -41.16
CA LEU A 73 27.50 -1.32 -41.44
C LEU A 73 26.26 -1.58 -42.34
N SER A 74 25.77 -2.83 -42.40
CA SER A 74 24.65 -3.21 -43.29
C SER A 74 23.37 -2.46 -43.00
N ARG A 75 23.06 -2.18 -41.72
CA ARG A 75 21.86 -1.39 -41.32
C ARG A 75 21.86 0.05 -41.80
N VAL A 76 22.99 0.59 -42.22
CA VAL A 76 23.16 1.98 -42.64
C VAL A 76 23.67 2.12 -44.07
N GLY A 77 23.48 1.06 -44.87
CA GLY A 77 23.67 1.09 -46.31
C GLY A 77 25.05 0.63 -46.83
N HIS A 78 25.89 0.04 -45.98
CA HIS A 78 27.21 -0.44 -46.38
C HIS A 78 27.46 -1.87 -45.93
N SER A 79 28.13 -2.68 -46.75
CA SER A 79 28.51 -4.06 -46.40
C SER A 79 29.87 -4.18 -45.69
N ALA A 80 30.46 -3.06 -45.29
CA ALA A 80 31.77 -3.04 -44.64
C ALA A 80 31.74 -3.67 -43.25
N SER A 81 32.70 -4.54 -42.96
CA SER A 81 32.90 -5.16 -41.64
C SER A 81 33.88 -4.35 -40.82
N ILE A 82 33.46 -3.87 -39.66
CA ILE A 82 34.31 -3.03 -38.79
C ILE A 82 35.57 -3.78 -38.33
N PRO A 83 35.50 -5.00 -37.79
CA PRO A 83 36.72 -5.69 -37.32
C PRO A 83 37.69 -6.08 -38.45
N ASN A 84 37.24 -6.12 -39.68
CA ASN A 84 38.05 -6.50 -40.83
C ASN A 84 38.50 -5.29 -41.69
N SER A 85 38.08 -4.08 -41.38
CA SER A 85 38.43 -2.86 -42.12
C SER A 85 39.31 -1.96 -41.25
N LYS A 86 40.17 -1.17 -41.88
CA LYS A 86 40.87 -0.10 -41.22
C LYS A 86 39.93 1.10 -41.04
N PHE A 87 40.16 1.92 -40.05
CA PHE A 87 39.32 3.11 -39.82
C PHE A 87 39.35 4.07 -40.98
N GLU A 88 40.52 4.20 -41.63
CA GLU A 88 40.69 5.07 -42.82
C GLU A 88 39.75 4.67 -43.97
N ASP A 89 39.40 3.39 -44.09
CA ASP A 89 38.48 2.89 -45.14
C ASP A 89 37.01 3.14 -44.80
N LEU A 90 36.69 3.41 -43.49
CA LEU A 90 35.35 3.56 -42.97
C LEU A 90 34.92 5.01 -42.73
N LYS A 91 35.85 5.88 -42.32
CA LYS A 91 35.60 7.22 -41.80
C LYS A 91 34.82 8.14 -42.77
N ASP A 92 34.98 7.95 -44.08
CA ASP A 92 34.38 8.81 -45.12
C ASP A 92 33.07 8.21 -45.65
N LEU A 93 32.66 7.03 -45.28
CA LEU A 93 31.40 6.42 -45.65
C LEU A 93 30.23 7.26 -45.16
N THR A 94 29.24 7.50 -46.03
CA THR A 94 28.01 8.17 -45.62
C THR A 94 27.01 7.14 -45.14
N LEU A 95 26.82 7.09 -43.84
CA LEU A 95 25.85 6.20 -43.18
C LEU A 95 24.46 6.80 -43.33
N THR A 96 23.45 5.95 -43.64
CA THR A 96 22.09 6.41 -43.87
C THR A 96 21.12 5.55 -43.04
N GLN A 97 20.26 6.20 -42.28
CA GLN A 97 19.25 5.51 -41.45
C GLN A 97 17.93 6.27 -41.45
N THR A 98 16.80 5.54 -41.58
CA THR A 98 15.46 6.13 -41.44
C THR A 98 14.90 5.86 -40.09
N ARG A 99 14.51 6.91 -39.36
CA ARG A 99 13.91 6.85 -38.00
C ARG A 99 12.71 7.78 -37.96
N GLY A 100 11.58 7.27 -37.48
CA GLY A 100 10.33 8.05 -37.41
C GLY A 100 9.88 8.62 -38.76
N GLY A 101 10.18 7.95 -39.89
CA GLY A 101 9.87 8.40 -41.24
C GLY A 101 10.82 9.47 -41.78
N VAL A 102 11.83 9.90 -41.03
CA VAL A 102 12.84 10.87 -41.47
C VAL A 102 14.14 10.14 -41.82
N GLN A 103 14.71 10.43 -42.97
CA GLN A 103 16.03 9.91 -43.36
C GLN A 103 17.13 10.82 -42.86
N TYR A 104 18.08 10.23 -42.12
CA TYR A 104 19.27 10.89 -41.62
C TYR A 104 20.51 10.33 -42.27
N THR A 105 21.53 11.18 -42.36
CA THR A 105 22.86 10.79 -42.80
C THR A 105 23.89 11.16 -41.73
N GLY A 106 24.99 10.44 -41.67
CA GLY A 106 26.05 10.69 -40.71
C GLY A 106 27.34 9.97 -41.08
N LYS A 107 28.33 10.04 -40.24
CA LYS A 107 29.61 9.36 -40.37
C LYS A 107 29.93 8.54 -39.15
N LEU A 108 30.73 7.47 -39.31
CA LEU A 108 31.20 6.65 -38.18
C LEU A 108 32.01 7.52 -37.24
N CYS A 109 31.62 7.55 -35.97
CA CYS A 109 32.28 8.33 -34.94
C CYS A 109 33.31 7.48 -34.21
N THR A 110 34.46 8.05 -33.86
CA THR A 110 35.44 7.42 -32.94
C THR A 110 35.05 7.61 -31.49
N VAL A 111 35.48 6.69 -30.62
CA VAL A 111 35.28 6.83 -29.18
C VAL A 111 36.04 8.06 -28.65
N ASP A 112 37.19 8.39 -29.21
CA ASP A 112 37.95 9.61 -28.84
C ASP A 112 37.11 10.88 -29.07
N ARG A 113 36.46 11.00 -30.26
CA ARG A 113 35.55 12.12 -30.55
C ARG A 113 34.32 12.15 -29.67
N PHE A 114 33.73 10.98 -29.40
CA PHE A 114 32.58 10.88 -28.48
C PHE A 114 32.93 11.38 -27.07
N LEU A 115 34.09 10.97 -26.52
CA LEU A 115 34.53 11.40 -25.20
C LEU A 115 34.83 12.91 -25.18
N GLU A 116 35.40 13.47 -26.25
CA GLU A 116 35.55 14.92 -26.40
C GLU A 116 34.19 15.64 -26.32
N ILE A 117 33.16 15.17 -27.06
CA ILE A 117 31.81 15.72 -27.00
C ILE A 117 31.24 15.63 -25.58
N CYS A 118 31.39 14.50 -24.89
CA CYS A 118 30.93 14.34 -23.51
C CYS A 118 31.60 15.36 -22.58
N LYS A 119 32.90 15.50 -22.67
CA LYS A 119 33.68 16.47 -21.89
C LYS A 119 33.22 17.90 -22.10
N ASP A 120 33.16 18.33 -23.38
CA ASP A 120 32.84 19.70 -23.75
C ASP A 120 31.43 20.13 -23.34
N ASN A 121 30.52 19.18 -23.18
CA ASN A 121 29.11 19.41 -22.84
C ASN A 121 28.75 18.96 -21.43
N ASN A 122 29.71 18.52 -20.60
CA ASN A 122 29.47 18.02 -19.24
C ASN A 122 28.48 16.86 -19.19
N ILE A 123 28.64 15.87 -20.08
CA ILE A 123 27.82 14.68 -20.23
C ILE A 123 28.57 13.47 -19.67
N PHE A 124 27.91 12.64 -18.86
CA PHE A 124 28.53 11.38 -18.45
C PHE A 124 28.41 10.31 -19.55
N PRO A 125 29.52 9.64 -19.92
CA PRO A 125 29.51 8.59 -20.91
C PRO A 125 29.13 7.24 -20.30
N ILE A 126 28.22 6.49 -20.96
CA ILE A 126 28.01 5.08 -20.75
C ILE A 126 28.63 4.35 -21.95
N ILE A 127 29.61 3.49 -21.69
CA ILE A 127 30.41 2.84 -22.70
C ILE A 127 30.15 1.34 -22.64
N GLU A 128 29.28 0.85 -23.54
CA GLU A 128 29.01 -0.56 -23.64
C GLU A 128 30.15 -1.30 -24.40
N LEU A 129 30.74 -2.25 -23.70
CA LEU A 129 31.71 -3.16 -24.32
C LEU A 129 30.97 -4.26 -25.05
N LYS A 130 30.93 -4.19 -26.38
CA LYS A 130 30.46 -5.27 -27.23
C LYS A 130 31.57 -6.29 -27.44
N TRP A 131 31.19 -7.53 -27.74
CA TRP A 131 32.20 -8.55 -28.11
C TRP A 131 33.00 -8.05 -29.30
N ALA A 132 34.29 -7.83 -29.06
CA ALA A 132 35.22 -7.35 -30.07
C ALA A 132 36.63 -7.99 -29.85
N THR A 133 37.50 -7.91 -30.86
CA THR A 133 38.88 -8.34 -30.73
C THR A 133 39.61 -7.52 -29.68
N GLY A 134 40.14 -8.16 -28.66
CA GLY A 134 40.85 -7.53 -27.56
C GLY A 134 39.92 -6.88 -26.51
N ILE A 135 38.58 -7.02 -26.65
CA ILE A 135 37.59 -6.57 -25.68
C ILE A 135 36.48 -7.65 -25.58
N ASN A 136 36.71 -8.69 -24.79
CA ASN A 136 35.73 -9.75 -24.53
C ASN A 136 36.10 -10.56 -23.29
N ASN A 137 35.27 -11.49 -22.86
CA ASN A 137 35.47 -12.31 -21.66
C ASN A 137 36.80 -13.10 -21.60
N ASN A 138 37.45 -13.31 -22.73
CA ASN A 138 38.69 -14.12 -22.82
C ASN A 138 39.92 -13.24 -23.14
N ASP A 139 39.69 -12.03 -23.62
CA ASP A 139 40.77 -11.14 -24.07
C ASP A 139 40.38 -9.67 -23.84
N MET A 140 41.10 -9.03 -22.93
CA MET A 140 40.95 -7.60 -22.62
C MET A 140 42.20 -6.80 -22.97
N SER A 141 43.02 -7.31 -23.91
CA SER A 141 44.31 -6.71 -24.27
C SER A 141 44.21 -5.30 -24.85
N ARG A 142 43.09 -4.90 -25.41
CA ARG A 142 42.85 -3.58 -25.93
C ARG A 142 42.19 -2.61 -24.92
N PHE A 143 41.63 -3.12 -23.80
CA PHE A 143 40.98 -2.25 -22.80
C PHE A 143 41.91 -1.16 -22.23
N PRO A 144 43.22 -1.40 -22.00
CA PRO A 144 44.15 -0.32 -21.57
C PRO A 144 44.20 0.87 -22.51
N GLY A 145 44.03 0.66 -23.83
CA GLY A 145 43.96 1.72 -24.81
C GLY A 145 42.67 2.55 -24.69
N LEU A 146 41.53 1.88 -24.51
CA LEU A 146 40.25 2.53 -24.25
C LEU A 146 40.29 3.34 -22.95
N TYR A 147 40.84 2.79 -21.88
CA TYR A 147 41.02 3.49 -20.61
C TYR A 147 41.83 4.78 -20.78
N LYS A 148 42.95 4.75 -21.55
CA LYS A 148 43.76 5.95 -21.83
C LYS A 148 42.98 7.05 -22.55
N LEU A 149 42.00 6.70 -23.42
CA LEU A 149 41.13 7.69 -24.04
C LEU A 149 40.22 8.34 -23.00
N ILE A 150 39.61 7.54 -22.10
CA ILE A 150 38.77 8.04 -21.01
C ILE A 150 39.57 8.96 -20.08
N GLU A 151 40.80 8.54 -19.72
CA GLU A 151 41.73 9.31 -18.89
C GLU A 151 42.21 10.61 -19.56
N LYS A 152 42.51 10.56 -20.88
CA LYS A 152 42.89 11.72 -21.70
C LYS A 152 41.85 12.84 -21.63
N HIS A 153 40.57 12.49 -21.64
CA HIS A 153 39.48 13.45 -21.55
C HIS A 153 39.07 13.79 -20.10
N GLY A 154 39.72 13.17 -19.09
CA GLY A 154 39.43 13.42 -17.67
C GLY A 154 38.06 12.96 -17.22
N LEU A 155 37.53 11.88 -17.81
CA LEU A 155 36.18 11.37 -17.58
C LEU A 155 36.17 10.05 -16.77
N VAL A 156 37.25 9.73 -16.04
CA VAL A 156 37.38 8.46 -15.34
C VAL A 156 36.32 8.26 -14.24
N GLU A 157 35.97 9.32 -13.54
CA GLU A 157 34.97 9.25 -12.43
C GLU A 157 33.53 9.25 -12.95
N GLU A 158 33.29 9.87 -14.11
CA GLU A 158 31.98 10.01 -14.74
C GLU A 158 31.63 8.84 -15.66
N ALA A 159 32.65 8.15 -16.22
CA ALA A 159 32.44 7.08 -17.17
C ALA A 159 31.90 5.82 -16.52
N ARG A 160 30.89 5.23 -17.16
CA ARG A 160 30.27 3.99 -16.75
C ARG A 160 30.54 2.91 -17.81
N ILE A 161 31.26 1.87 -17.43
CA ILE A 161 31.53 0.72 -18.29
C ILE A 161 30.37 -0.26 -18.20
N LEU A 162 29.67 -0.46 -19.28
CA LEU A 162 28.49 -1.31 -19.39
C LEU A 162 28.81 -2.57 -20.21
N THR A 163 28.42 -3.74 -19.77
CA THR A 163 28.43 -4.96 -20.58
C THR A 163 27.71 -6.13 -19.89
N SER A 164 27.26 -7.12 -20.68
CA SER A 164 26.79 -8.42 -20.19
C SER A 164 27.92 -9.43 -19.94
N MET A 165 29.15 -9.09 -20.26
CA MET A 165 30.34 -9.93 -20.15
C MET A 165 30.92 -9.85 -18.73
N GLN A 166 30.55 -10.78 -17.83
CA GLN A 166 30.95 -10.75 -16.41
C GLN A 166 32.48 -10.71 -16.22
N LYS A 167 33.23 -11.57 -16.90
CA LYS A 167 34.71 -11.60 -16.77
C LYS A 167 35.39 -10.32 -17.24
N SER A 168 34.80 -9.63 -18.23
CA SER A 168 35.27 -8.33 -18.65
C SER A 168 35.08 -7.27 -17.55
N LEU A 169 33.94 -7.28 -16.88
CA LEU A 169 33.69 -6.38 -15.72
C LEU A 169 34.58 -6.72 -14.53
N GLU A 170 34.83 -7.99 -14.25
CA GLU A 170 35.78 -8.43 -13.22
C GLU A 170 37.19 -7.92 -13.51
N TYR A 171 37.63 -7.99 -14.77
CA TYR A 171 38.90 -7.44 -15.21
C TYR A 171 38.97 -5.92 -15.01
N VAL A 172 37.92 -5.19 -15.42
CA VAL A 172 37.85 -3.72 -15.24
C VAL A 172 37.89 -3.35 -13.76
N ARG A 173 37.08 -4.00 -12.92
CA ARG A 173 37.06 -3.72 -11.47
C ARG A 173 38.39 -4.01 -10.79
N THR A 174 39.12 -5.04 -11.25
CA THR A 174 40.40 -5.42 -10.69
C THR A 174 41.52 -4.43 -11.08
N ASN A 175 41.55 -4.00 -12.34
CA ASN A 175 42.68 -3.24 -12.87
C ASN A 175 42.43 -1.71 -12.95
N TYR A 176 41.14 -1.28 -12.95
CA TYR A 176 40.71 0.10 -13.09
C TYR A 176 39.59 0.44 -12.07
N PRO A 177 39.87 0.36 -10.76
CA PRO A 177 38.85 0.45 -9.72
C PRO A 177 38.13 1.81 -9.63
N ALA A 178 38.70 2.87 -10.22
CA ALA A 178 38.07 4.18 -10.29
C ALA A 178 36.89 4.25 -11.29
N LEU A 179 36.86 3.35 -12.29
CA LEU A 179 35.75 3.30 -13.24
C LEU A 179 34.50 2.72 -12.60
N GLN A 180 33.37 3.36 -12.83
CA GLN A 180 32.06 2.77 -12.50
C GLN A 180 31.75 1.65 -13.48
N CYS A 181 31.16 0.56 -12.97
CA CYS A 181 30.80 -0.60 -13.78
C CYS A 181 29.31 -0.94 -13.65
N GLN A 182 28.69 -1.25 -14.78
CA GLN A 182 27.29 -1.64 -14.87
C GLN A 182 27.17 -2.99 -15.59
N PHE A 183 26.43 -3.90 -14.98
CA PHE A 183 26.15 -5.22 -15.58
C PHE A 183 24.85 -5.19 -16.36
N LEU A 184 24.95 -5.30 -17.68
CA LEU A 184 23.81 -5.38 -18.58
C LEU A 184 23.09 -6.71 -18.44
N CYS A 185 21.83 -6.70 -18.03
CA CYS A 185 21.07 -7.92 -17.83
C CYS A 185 19.58 -7.73 -18.15
N TYR A 186 18.92 -8.82 -18.51
CA TYR A 186 17.47 -8.81 -18.76
C TYR A 186 16.67 -8.77 -17.46
N GLU A 187 17.22 -9.33 -16.40
CA GLU A 187 16.56 -9.45 -15.09
C GLU A 187 17.63 -9.46 -13.99
N VAL A 188 17.36 -8.86 -12.84
CA VAL A 188 18.22 -8.95 -11.65
C VAL A 188 17.78 -10.14 -10.80
N THR A 189 18.37 -11.30 -11.05
CA THR A 189 18.17 -12.52 -10.23
C THR A 189 19.03 -12.49 -8.96
N GLU A 190 18.74 -13.35 -7.96
CA GLU A 190 19.56 -13.50 -6.75
C GLU A 190 21.05 -13.77 -7.05
N ALA A 191 21.31 -14.60 -8.02
CA ALA A 191 22.69 -14.93 -8.42
C ALA A 191 23.40 -13.71 -9.00
N ARG A 192 22.71 -12.92 -9.86
CA ARG A 192 23.24 -11.70 -10.44
C ARG A 192 23.44 -10.59 -9.40
N PHE A 193 22.47 -10.42 -8.50
CA PHE A 193 22.57 -9.50 -7.37
C PHE A 193 23.79 -9.83 -6.50
N THR A 194 23.96 -11.10 -6.11
CA THR A 194 25.07 -11.54 -5.27
C THR A 194 26.42 -11.28 -5.94
N TRP A 195 26.54 -11.61 -7.23
CA TRP A 195 27.74 -11.35 -8.01
C TRP A 195 28.03 -9.85 -8.16
N CYS A 196 27.02 -9.04 -8.50
CA CYS A 196 27.15 -7.59 -8.59
C CYS A 196 27.64 -6.98 -7.25
N LYS A 197 27.03 -7.40 -6.14
CA LYS A 197 27.43 -6.97 -4.80
C LYS A 197 28.87 -7.34 -4.46
N GLN A 198 29.27 -8.58 -4.77
CA GLN A 198 30.61 -9.06 -4.52
C GLN A 198 31.67 -8.20 -5.24
N TRP A 199 31.39 -7.77 -6.46
CA TRP A 199 32.34 -7.04 -7.31
C TRP A 199 32.18 -5.50 -7.24
N GLY A 200 31.19 -4.98 -6.50
CA GLY A 200 30.87 -3.55 -6.46
C GLY A 200 30.46 -3.02 -7.83
N ILE A 201 29.62 -3.80 -8.54
CA ILE A 201 29.10 -3.50 -9.87
C ILE A 201 27.60 -3.20 -9.76
N ASN A 202 27.12 -2.17 -10.42
CA ASN A 202 25.75 -1.79 -10.44
C ASN A 202 24.98 -2.57 -11.53
N PRO A 203 23.73 -3.02 -11.31
CA PRO A 203 22.93 -3.62 -12.37
C PRO A 203 22.39 -2.56 -13.35
N SER A 204 22.37 -2.90 -14.63
CA SER A 204 21.66 -2.18 -15.69
C SER A 204 20.67 -3.15 -16.34
N VAL A 205 19.39 -2.98 -16.00
CA VAL A 205 18.36 -3.99 -16.23
C VAL A 205 17.40 -3.58 -17.34
N GLN A 206 16.90 -4.56 -18.11
CA GLN A 206 15.83 -4.32 -19.07
C GLN A 206 14.55 -3.91 -18.36
N THR A 207 13.72 -3.08 -19.01
CA THR A 207 12.37 -2.75 -18.54
C THR A 207 11.58 -4.02 -18.22
N GLY A 208 10.99 -4.07 -17.00
CA GLY A 208 10.30 -5.26 -16.49
C GLY A 208 11.18 -6.29 -15.77
N GLY A 209 12.51 -6.18 -15.84
CA GLY A 209 13.43 -7.14 -15.22
C GLY A 209 13.81 -6.84 -13.76
N LEU A 210 13.16 -5.88 -13.11
CA LEU A 210 13.38 -5.52 -11.71
C LEU A 210 12.09 -5.62 -10.91
N GLY A 211 11.99 -6.62 -10.03
CA GLY A 211 10.88 -6.74 -9.10
C GLY A 211 11.07 -5.90 -7.83
N LYS A 212 9.98 -5.56 -7.12
CA LYS A 212 9.99 -4.73 -5.91
C LYS A 212 10.98 -5.22 -4.84
N ALA A 213 10.94 -6.50 -4.50
CA ALA A 213 11.83 -7.09 -3.50
C ALA A 213 13.32 -6.97 -3.90
N MET A 214 13.63 -7.14 -5.18
CA MET A 214 15.00 -7.00 -5.67
C MET A 214 15.44 -5.53 -5.72
N ALA A 215 14.53 -4.61 -6.08
CA ALA A 215 14.77 -3.17 -6.00
C ALA A 215 15.17 -2.75 -4.58
N ARG A 216 14.42 -3.21 -3.57
CA ARG A 216 14.74 -2.97 -2.15
C ARG A 216 16.10 -3.58 -1.78
N LYS A 217 16.41 -4.81 -2.18
CA LYS A 217 17.72 -5.44 -1.91
C LYS A 217 18.89 -4.64 -2.50
N CYS A 218 18.74 -4.13 -3.72
CA CYS A 218 19.74 -3.29 -4.35
C CYS A 218 19.95 -2.00 -3.56
N HIS A 219 18.87 -1.33 -3.18
CA HIS A 219 18.93 -0.11 -2.34
C HIS A 219 19.65 -0.37 -1.01
N ASP A 220 19.27 -1.42 -0.26
CA ASP A 220 19.87 -1.76 1.04
C ASP A 220 21.35 -2.15 0.93
N ALA A 221 21.76 -2.61 -0.25
CA ALA A 221 23.15 -2.90 -0.56
C ALA A 221 23.93 -1.64 -1.04
N GLY A 222 23.29 -0.46 -1.13
CA GLY A 222 23.89 0.76 -1.65
C GLY A 222 24.19 0.71 -3.15
N MET A 223 23.45 -0.08 -3.92
CA MET A 223 23.65 -0.24 -5.35
C MET A 223 22.75 0.72 -6.11
N GLU A 224 23.30 1.41 -7.10
CA GLU A 224 22.53 2.13 -8.11
C GLU A 224 21.97 1.13 -9.13
N VAL A 225 20.75 1.36 -9.58
CA VAL A 225 20.15 0.56 -10.66
C VAL A 225 19.89 1.43 -11.87
N ALA A 226 20.41 1.03 -13.02
CA ALA A 226 20.07 1.62 -14.31
C ALA A 226 19.01 0.77 -15.03
N CYS A 227 18.19 1.39 -15.88
CA CYS A 227 17.15 0.70 -16.65
C CYS A 227 17.20 1.07 -18.14
N TRP A 228 16.98 0.09 -19.02
CA TRP A 228 16.99 0.24 -20.50
C TRP A 228 15.91 -0.65 -21.15
N THR A 229 15.33 -0.30 -22.31
CA THR A 229 15.26 1.03 -22.86
C THR A 229 13.93 1.63 -22.47
N VAL A 230 13.93 2.77 -21.79
CA VAL A 230 12.73 3.42 -21.23
C VAL A 230 12.18 4.39 -22.27
N ASN A 231 11.08 4.03 -22.93
CA ASN A 231 10.52 4.77 -24.07
C ASN A 231 9.06 5.22 -23.88
N SER A 232 8.54 5.15 -22.66
CA SER A 232 7.20 5.67 -22.34
C SER A 232 7.19 6.28 -20.93
N GLU A 233 6.32 7.26 -20.71
CA GLU A 233 6.10 7.87 -19.39
C GLU A 233 5.71 6.82 -18.33
N SER A 234 4.83 5.87 -18.71
CA SER A 234 4.44 4.79 -17.79
C SER A 234 5.62 3.92 -17.37
N SER A 235 6.53 3.59 -18.30
CA SER A 235 7.76 2.86 -17.98
C SER A 235 8.71 3.70 -17.12
N TYR A 236 8.81 5.00 -17.39
CA TYR A 236 9.59 5.94 -16.59
C TYR A 236 9.10 5.97 -15.13
N VAL A 237 7.80 6.18 -14.92
CA VAL A 237 7.20 6.22 -13.58
C VAL A 237 7.36 4.87 -12.85
N GLN A 238 7.08 3.76 -13.55
CA GLN A 238 7.21 2.43 -12.98
C GLN A 238 8.62 2.14 -12.46
N HIS A 239 9.65 2.39 -13.27
CA HIS A 239 11.03 2.07 -12.90
C HIS A 239 11.64 3.10 -11.96
N GLY A 240 11.21 4.36 -12.06
CA GLY A 240 11.58 5.38 -11.06
C GLY A 240 11.06 5.02 -9.68
N ASN A 241 9.81 4.59 -9.56
CA ASN A 241 9.24 4.13 -8.28
C ASN A 241 9.88 2.81 -7.75
N LEU A 242 10.67 2.13 -8.57
CA LEU A 242 11.54 1.03 -8.15
C LEU A 242 12.98 1.48 -7.83
N GLY A 243 13.27 2.78 -7.86
CA GLY A 243 14.57 3.32 -7.50
C GLY A 243 15.63 3.25 -8.61
N CYS A 244 15.22 3.13 -9.88
CA CYS A 244 16.17 3.24 -10.98
C CYS A 244 16.68 4.68 -11.09
N THR A 245 17.98 4.88 -10.84
CA THR A 245 18.63 6.20 -10.80
C THR A 245 19.08 6.69 -12.17
N THR A 246 19.21 5.81 -13.14
CA THR A 246 19.61 6.14 -14.53
C THR A 246 18.69 5.41 -15.50
N MET A 247 18.18 6.15 -16.49
CA MET A 247 17.31 5.62 -17.56
C MET A 247 17.91 5.86 -18.91
N THR A 248 18.18 4.80 -19.66
CA THR A 248 18.63 4.87 -21.04
C THR A 248 17.41 4.92 -21.97
N CYS A 249 17.30 5.94 -22.79
CA CYS A 249 16.11 6.26 -23.58
C CYS A 249 16.47 6.53 -25.05
N ASP A 250 15.55 6.21 -25.97
CA ASP A 250 15.70 6.59 -27.39
C ASP A 250 15.22 8.02 -27.66
N TYR A 251 14.07 8.42 -27.08
CA TYR A 251 13.38 9.66 -27.46
C TYR A 251 12.57 10.35 -26.34
N LEU A 252 12.59 9.87 -25.09
CA LEU A 252 11.92 10.59 -24.01
C LEU A 252 12.66 11.90 -23.69
N MET A 253 11.93 12.97 -23.49
CA MET A 253 12.47 14.24 -23.05
C MET A 253 12.41 14.36 -21.51
N PRO A 254 13.53 14.54 -20.82
CA PRO A 254 13.56 14.67 -19.36
C PRO A 254 12.64 15.78 -18.83
N ASN A 255 12.51 16.90 -19.57
CA ASN A 255 11.68 18.02 -19.17
C ASN A 255 10.18 17.74 -19.26
N ASP A 256 9.76 16.80 -20.09
CA ASP A 256 8.37 16.42 -20.24
C ASP A 256 7.94 15.36 -19.21
N MET A 257 8.90 14.74 -18.51
CA MET A 257 8.61 13.72 -17.52
C MET A 257 8.25 14.34 -16.18
N PRO A 258 7.25 13.77 -15.46
CA PRO A 258 6.89 14.23 -14.13
C PRO A 258 8.04 14.05 -13.13
N GLU A 259 8.07 14.88 -12.12
CA GLU A 259 8.86 14.59 -10.92
C GLU A 259 8.24 13.40 -10.19
N LEU A 260 9.09 12.55 -9.62
CA LEU A 260 8.69 11.39 -8.86
C LEU A 260 8.71 11.73 -7.36
N GLU A 261 7.79 11.15 -6.62
CA GLU A 261 7.80 11.24 -5.16
C GLU A 261 8.95 10.40 -4.58
N ASP A 262 9.34 10.71 -3.35
CA ASP A 262 10.30 9.87 -2.61
C ASP A 262 9.79 8.44 -2.53
N ILE A 263 10.71 7.49 -2.69
CA ILE A 263 10.37 6.08 -2.70
C ILE A 263 10.12 5.62 -1.26
N ASP A 264 8.93 5.10 -1.04
CA ASP A 264 8.64 4.35 0.19
C ASP A 264 9.32 2.98 0.12
N TRP A 265 10.57 2.93 0.58
CA TRP A 265 11.36 1.70 0.59
C TRP A 265 10.77 0.62 1.51
N GLU A 266 10.03 0.98 2.55
CA GLU A 266 9.35 0.02 3.41
C GLU A 266 8.20 -0.68 2.64
N ALA A 267 7.48 0.05 1.80
CA ALA A 267 6.47 -0.53 0.92
C ALA A 267 7.04 -1.47 -0.16
N LEU A 268 8.35 -1.37 -0.45
CA LEU A 268 9.07 -2.28 -1.35
C LEU A 268 9.73 -3.45 -0.61
N SER A 269 9.69 -3.46 0.72
CA SER A 269 10.24 -4.58 1.51
C SER A 269 9.55 -5.88 1.15
N PRO A 270 10.27 -7.01 1.11
CA PRO A 270 9.65 -8.31 0.97
C PRO A 270 8.67 -8.51 2.12
N THR A 271 7.47 -8.96 1.82
CA THR A 271 6.51 -9.35 2.86
C THR A 271 7.16 -10.45 3.73
N PRO A 272 7.29 -10.26 5.05
CA PRO A 272 7.80 -11.30 5.93
C PRO A 272 6.94 -12.56 5.78
N PRO A 273 7.50 -13.77 5.87
CA PRO A 273 6.70 -14.97 5.87
C PRO A 273 5.63 -14.93 6.97
N LEU A 274 4.42 -15.34 6.65
CA LEU A 274 3.38 -15.58 7.66
C LEU A 274 3.59 -16.96 8.27
N ASP A 275 4.25 -17.02 9.41
CA ASP A 275 4.60 -18.29 10.06
C ASP A 275 3.37 -19.03 10.60
N ALA A 276 2.36 -18.29 11.07
CA ALA A 276 1.12 -18.85 11.61
C ALA A 276 -0.03 -17.87 11.46
N LEU A 277 -1.25 -18.42 11.41
CA LEU A 277 -2.49 -17.66 11.53
C LEU A 277 -3.16 -18.08 12.84
N TYR A 278 -3.33 -17.14 13.75
CA TYR A 278 -4.04 -17.33 15.00
C TYR A 278 -5.51 -16.97 14.80
N VAL A 279 -6.40 -17.90 15.13
CA VAL A 279 -7.85 -17.74 14.95
C VAL A 279 -8.54 -17.85 16.30
N THR A 280 -9.18 -16.78 16.75
CA THR A 280 -9.88 -16.71 18.02
C THR A 280 -11.36 -16.46 17.77
N PRO A 281 -12.28 -17.34 18.23
CA PRO A 281 -13.71 -17.11 18.10
C PRO A 281 -14.14 -15.86 18.86
N LEU A 282 -14.87 -14.96 18.20
CA LEU A 282 -15.52 -13.80 18.80
C LEU A 282 -16.92 -14.17 19.29
N PHE A 283 -17.67 -14.83 18.44
CA PHE A 283 -18.98 -15.40 18.76
C PHE A 283 -19.29 -16.55 17.80
N ASN A 284 -20.19 -17.43 18.21
CA ASN A 284 -20.70 -18.50 17.37
C ASN A 284 -22.20 -18.71 17.70
N ARG A 285 -23.09 -18.41 16.75
CA ARG A 285 -24.54 -18.52 16.87
C ARG A 285 -25.04 -19.41 15.76
N THR A 286 -24.62 -20.68 15.79
CA THR A 286 -24.87 -21.65 14.73
C THR A 286 -25.50 -22.93 15.24
N GLU A 287 -26.03 -23.74 14.33
CA GLU A 287 -26.60 -25.04 14.62
C GLU A 287 -25.61 -25.99 15.29
N THR A 288 -24.40 -26.11 14.73
CA THR A 288 -23.36 -27.00 15.29
C THR A 288 -22.91 -26.60 16.69
N ALA A 289 -22.93 -25.30 16.99
CA ALA A 289 -22.65 -24.81 18.34
C ALA A 289 -23.81 -25.00 19.31
N GLY A 290 -25.01 -25.35 18.82
CA GLY A 290 -26.23 -25.44 19.64
C GLY A 290 -26.70 -24.09 20.19
N THR A 291 -26.29 -22.99 19.54
CA THR A 291 -26.53 -21.61 20.01
C THR A 291 -27.26 -20.78 18.96
N LEU A 292 -27.88 -21.44 17.96
CA LEU A 292 -28.70 -20.76 16.96
C LEU A 292 -29.83 -20.00 17.67
N PRO A 293 -30.01 -18.68 17.39
CA PRO A 293 -31.06 -17.91 18.03
C PRO A 293 -32.45 -18.43 17.70
N GLU A 294 -33.38 -18.34 18.64
CA GLU A 294 -34.79 -18.63 18.43
C GLU A 294 -35.34 -17.67 17.35
N ASN A 295 -36.12 -18.20 16.42
CA ASN A 295 -36.66 -17.50 15.25
C ASN A 295 -35.62 -17.03 14.22
N PHE A 296 -34.41 -17.60 14.22
CA PHE A 296 -33.46 -17.39 13.15
C PHE A 296 -34.05 -17.86 11.81
N PRO A 297 -33.90 -17.12 10.69
CA PRO A 297 -34.48 -17.51 9.40
C PRO A 297 -33.72 -18.72 8.82
N THR A 298 -34.20 -19.93 9.14
CA THR A 298 -33.60 -21.21 8.68
C THR A 298 -34.23 -21.75 7.40
N THR A 299 -35.43 -21.26 7.04
CA THR A 299 -36.17 -21.78 5.89
C THR A 299 -35.70 -21.11 4.61
N LEU A 300 -35.04 -21.88 3.76
CA LEU A 300 -34.71 -21.48 2.41
C LEU A 300 -35.91 -21.65 1.50
N SER A 301 -36.11 -20.73 0.54
CA SER A 301 -37.19 -20.92 -0.46
C SER A 301 -36.90 -22.16 -1.29
N GLY A 302 -37.94 -22.87 -1.68
CA GLY A 302 -37.81 -24.03 -2.57
C GLY A 302 -37.40 -23.71 -4.00
N ASP A 303 -37.26 -22.42 -4.33
CA ASP A 303 -36.81 -21.94 -5.61
C ASP A 303 -35.33 -21.55 -5.51
N TYR A 304 -34.46 -22.42 -5.98
CA TYR A 304 -32.99 -22.37 -5.86
C TYR A 304 -32.32 -21.16 -6.50
N THR A 305 -33.11 -20.32 -7.11
CA THR A 305 -32.65 -19.20 -7.92
C THR A 305 -32.53 -17.89 -7.16
N GLN A 306 -32.90 -17.89 -5.88
CA GLN A 306 -33.02 -16.68 -5.10
C GLN A 306 -32.20 -16.85 -3.82
N ALA A 307 -31.03 -16.26 -3.82
CA ALA A 307 -30.13 -16.26 -2.67
C ALA A 307 -30.76 -15.55 -1.48
N GLN A 308 -30.77 -16.21 -0.34
CA GLN A 308 -31.03 -15.54 0.92
C GLN A 308 -29.70 -14.91 1.35
N GLU A 309 -29.49 -13.69 0.95
CA GLU A 309 -28.29 -12.97 1.24
C GLU A 309 -28.41 -12.19 2.55
N ALA A 310 -27.30 -11.79 3.05
CA ALA A 310 -27.20 -10.90 4.20
C ALA A 310 -26.30 -9.72 3.90
N ALA A 311 -26.44 -8.66 4.68
CA ALA A 311 -25.48 -7.59 4.80
C ALA A 311 -25.06 -7.49 6.27
N PHE A 312 -23.77 -7.15 6.50
CA PHE A 312 -23.26 -6.90 7.85
C PHE A 312 -22.93 -5.42 8.00
N ILE A 313 -23.54 -4.77 8.98
CA ILE A 313 -23.43 -3.33 9.24
C ILE A 313 -23.31 -3.13 10.75
N ASP A 314 -22.22 -2.56 11.22
CA ASP A 314 -22.00 -2.14 12.61
C ASP A 314 -22.37 -3.23 13.66
N GLY A 315 -21.91 -4.45 13.44
CA GLY A 315 -22.16 -5.58 14.35
C GLY A 315 -23.51 -6.27 14.17
N VAL A 316 -24.29 -5.91 13.15
CA VAL A 316 -25.61 -6.48 12.88
C VAL A 316 -25.67 -7.14 11.51
N PHE A 317 -26.16 -8.37 11.44
CA PHE A 317 -26.49 -9.07 10.21
C PHE A 317 -27.94 -8.76 9.82
N TYR A 318 -28.12 -8.19 8.65
CA TYR A 318 -29.43 -7.96 8.05
C TYR A 318 -29.66 -9.08 7.03
N ILE A 319 -30.59 -9.97 7.34
CA ILE A 319 -30.85 -11.18 6.57
C ILE A 319 -32.17 -11.03 5.83
N ALA A 320 -32.17 -11.25 4.52
CA ALA A 320 -33.38 -11.26 3.73
C ALA A 320 -34.15 -12.57 3.94
N ASP A 321 -35.20 -12.56 4.73
CA ASP A 321 -36.11 -13.70 4.87
C ASP A 321 -37.09 -13.75 3.68
N TYR A 322 -36.74 -14.58 2.72
CA TYR A 322 -37.48 -14.69 1.46
C TYR A 322 -38.92 -15.15 1.64
N ASN A 323 -39.21 -16.08 2.57
CA ASN A 323 -40.55 -16.61 2.81
C ASN A 323 -41.44 -15.57 3.50
N ALA A 324 -40.90 -14.88 4.47
CA ALA A 324 -41.61 -13.83 5.19
C ALA A 324 -41.63 -12.49 4.43
N LYS A 325 -40.81 -12.36 3.35
CA LYS A 325 -40.68 -11.14 2.53
C LYS A 325 -40.30 -9.91 3.34
N LYS A 326 -39.40 -10.09 4.30
CA LYS A 326 -38.95 -9.05 5.18
C LYS A 326 -37.45 -9.22 5.49
N VAL A 327 -36.84 -8.17 6.01
CA VAL A 327 -35.48 -8.27 6.56
C VAL A 327 -35.57 -8.58 8.05
N VAL A 328 -34.74 -9.52 8.48
CA VAL A 328 -34.54 -9.86 9.88
C VAL A 328 -33.14 -9.39 10.28
N ALA A 329 -33.01 -8.70 11.39
CA ALA A 329 -31.75 -8.24 11.94
C ALA A 329 -31.32 -9.15 13.10
N VAL A 330 -30.01 -9.51 13.11
CA VAL A 330 -29.43 -10.35 14.15
C VAL A 330 -28.10 -9.73 14.57
N ASP A 331 -27.94 -9.40 15.83
CA ASP A 331 -26.66 -8.91 16.36
C ASP A 331 -25.69 -10.06 16.73
N THR A 332 -24.45 -9.71 17.01
CA THR A 332 -23.40 -10.68 17.41
C THR A 332 -23.69 -11.38 18.73
N ALA A 333 -24.55 -10.81 19.59
CA ALA A 333 -25.03 -11.45 20.82
C ALA A 333 -26.12 -12.50 20.56
N GLY A 334 -26.74 -12.48 19.38
CA GLY A 334 -27.82 -13.37 18.96
C GLY A 334 -29.22 -12.79 19.22
N ASN A 335 -29.35 -11.49 19.52
CA ASN A 335 -30.65 -10.86 19.60
C ASN A 335 -31.21 -10.69 18.17
N ILE A 336 -32.50 -11.01 18.01
CA ILE A 336 -33.23 -10.93 16.75
C ILE A 336 -34.33 -9.89 16.84
N TRP A 337 -34.47 -9.08 15.78
CA TRP A 337 -35.60 -8.15 15.63
C TRP A 337 -35.93 -7.91 14.14
N GLU A 338 -37.08 -7.33 13.93
CA GLU A 338 -37.53 -6.92 12.60
C GLU A 338 -37.35 -5.41 12.48
N PRO A 339 -36.49 -4.93 11.58
CA PRO A 339 -36.25 -3.50 11.39
C PRO A 339 -37.41 -2.77 10.66
N GLY A 340 -38.48 -3.47 10.32
CA GLY A 340 -39.62 -2.91 9.60
C GLY A 340 -39.44 -2.79 8.09
N ILE A 341 -38.47 -3.50 7.55
CA ILE A 341 -38.16 -3.52 6.11
C ILE A 341 -38.85 -4.70 5.46
N GLU A 342 -39.84 -4.43 4.60
CA GLU A 342 -40.58 -5.42 3.84
C GLU A 342 -40.37 -5.23 2.34
N TYR A 343 -40.49 -6.26 1.55
CA TYR A 343 -40.34 -6.22 0.10
C TYR A 343 -41.30 -7.17 -0.62
N ALA A 344 -41.83 -6.75 -1.76
CA ALA A 344 -42.76 -7.58 -2.54
C ALA A 344 -42.02 -8.74 -3.24
N THR A 345 -40.89 -8.46 -3.86
CA THR A 345 -40.01 -9.42 -4.54
C THR A 345 -38.58 -8.96 -4.42
N LEU A 346 -37.71 -9.83 -3.90
CA LEU A 346 -36.28 -9.67 -3.92
C LEU A 346 -35.70 -10.45 -5.10
N ARG A 347 -34.89 -9.83 -5.94
CA ARG A 347 -34.37 -10.47 -7.16
C ARG A 347 -32.99 -11.07 -6.97
N HIS A 348 -32.08 -10.34 -6.35
CA HIS A 348 -30.68 -10.68 -6.29
C HIS A 348 -30.05 -10.43 -4.92
N GLY A 349 -30.88 -10.26 -3.89
CA GLY A 349 -30.42 -10.22 -2.52
C GLY A 349 -30.23 -8.82 -1.94
N ILE A 350 -29.37 -8.74 -0.96
CA ILE A 350 -29.17 -7.60 -0.08
C ILE A 350 -27.68 -7.35 0.14
N CYS A 351 -27.27 -6.10 0.11
CA CYS A 351 -25.90 -5.70 0.44
C CYS A 351 -25.90 -4.34 1.18
N ARG A 352 -24.74 -3.85 1.52
CA ARG A 352 -24.55 -2.52 2.11
C ARG A 352 -23.71 -1.63 1.21
N ASP A 353 -23.83 -0.31 1.35
CA ASP A 353 -22.84 0.65 0.86
C ASP A 353 -21.84 1.05 1.96
N ASP A 354 -20.88 1.90 1.62
CA ASP A 354 -19.86 2.39 2.57
C ASP A 354 -20.41 3.34 3.64
N ALA A 355 -21.59 3.90 3.41
CA ALA A 355 -22.29 4.74 4.38
C ALA A 355 -23.12 3.92 5.39
N GLY A 356 -23.10 2.59 5.29
CA GLY A 356 -23.88 1.70 6.13
C GLY A 356 -25.35 1.60 5.74
N ASN A 357 -25.75 2.10 4.57
CA ASN A 357 -27.11 1.96 4.09
C ASN A 357 -27.33 0.53 3.58
N LEU A 358 -28.53 0.00 3.83
CA LEU A 358 -28.93 -1.29 3.32
C LEU A 358 -29.51 -1.16 1.92
N ILE A 359 -29.01 -1.97 0.98
CA ILE A 359 -29.42 -1.94 -0.42
C ILE A 359 -30.07 -3.26 -0.79
N LEU A 360 -31.29 -3.21 -1.28
CA LEU A 360 -32.03 -4.37 -1.78
C LEU A 360 -32.25 -4.22 -3.29
N HIS A 361 -31.98 -5.28 -4.05
CA HIS A 361 -32.37 -5.33 -5.45
C HIS A 361 -33.79 -5.83 -5.56
N THR A 362 -34.73 -4.90 -5.64
CA THR A 362 -36.16 -5.19 -5.76
C THR A 362 -36.63 -4.93 -7.19
N SER A 363 -37.43 -5.83 -7.75
CA SER A 363 -38.05 -5.64 -9.06
C SER A 363 -39.41 -6.31 -9.07
N GLU A 364 -40.45 -5.59 -9.48
CA GLU A 364 -41.79 -6.13 -9.53
C GLU A 364 -42.01 -7.10 -10.70
N SER A 365 -41.22 -7.01 -11.76
CA SER A 365 -41.31 -7.94 -12.91
C SER A 365 -40.05 -7.83 -13.80
N VAL A 366 -39.85 -8.83 -14.67
CA VAL A 366 -38.81 -8.84 -15.72
C VAL A 366 -38.91 -7.67 -16.72
N SER A 367 -40.04 -6.98 -16.75
CA SER A 367 -40.30 -5.86 -17.65
C SER A 367 -40.19 -4.49 -16.97
N THR A 368 -39.95 -4.43 -15.66
CA THR A 368 -39.77 -3.18 -14.92
C THR A 368 -38.31 -2.74 -14.97
N PRO A 369 -38.03 -1.42 -14.94
CA PRO A 369 -36.67 -0.92 -14.86
C PRO A 369 -35.97 -1.47 -13.61
N ASN A 370 -34.66 -1.68 -13.72
CA ASN A 370 -33.85 -2.11 -12.59
C ASN A 370 -33.95 -1.08 -11.47
N GLN A 371 -34.30 -1.54 -10.29
CA GLN A 371 -34.52 -0.72 -9.11
C GLN A 371 -33.67 -1.24 -7.96
N LEU A 372 -33.04 -0.31 -7.26
CA LEU A 372 -32.47 -0.56 -5.95
C LEU A 372 -33.32 0.17 -4.92
N THR A 373 -33.71 -0.52 -3.88
CA THR A 373 -34.31 0.12 -2.70
C THR A 373 -33.22 0.27 -1.66
N VAL A 374 -32.95 1.50 -1.29
CA VAL A 374 -31.96 1.86 -0.28
C VAL A 374 -32.69 2.27 0.99
N TYR A 375 -32.41 1.59 2.07
CA TYR A 375 -32.84 1.98 3.41
C TYR A 375 -31.69 2.66 4.14
N LYS A 376 -31.91 3.90 4.55
CA LYS A 376 -30.90 4.63 5.29
C LYS A 376 -30.74 4.06 6.71
N ALA A 377 -29.52 3.78 7.09
CA ALA A 377 -29.22 3.25 8.42
C ALA A 377 -29.64 4.22 9.56
N GLU A 378 -29.63 5.52 9.26
CA GLU A 378 -29.91 6.57 10.24
C GLU A 378 -31.38 6.61 10.71
N ASP A 379 -32.34 6.39 9.81
CA ASP A 379 -33.77 6.58 10.10
C ASP A 379 -34.71 5.54 9.46
N ASN A 380 -34.15 4.51 8.80
CA ASN A 380 -34.88 3.50 8.03
C ASN A 380 -35.76 4.06 6.91
N THR A 381 -35.50 5.28 6.44
CA THR A 381 -36.26 5.83 5.33
C THR A 381 -35.91 5.14 4.03
N GLU A 382 -36.98 4.75 3.32
CA GLU A 382 -36.86 4.10 2.02
C GLU A 382 -36.58 5.10 0.91
N HIS A 383 -35.63 4.77 0.05
CA HIS A 383 -35.33 5.54 -1.14
C HIS A 383 -35.14 4.60 -2.36
N VAL A 384 -35.92 4.81 -3.40
CA VAL A 384 -35.85 4.00 -4.61
C VAL A 384 -34.96 4.65 -5.64
N ILE A 385 -33.93 3.92 -6.09
CA ILE A 385 -33.00 4.33 -7.14
C ILE A 385 -33.29 3.53 -8.39
N ASN A 386 -33.74 4.19 -9.46
CA ASN A 386 -33.82 3.58 -10.78
C ASN A 386 -32.44 3.65 -11.43
N PHE A 387 -31.91 2.53 -11.88
CA PHE A 387 -30.64 2.45 -12.56
C PHE A 387 -30.77 1.79 -13.93
N LYS A 388 -29.72 1.90 -14.75
CA LYS A 388 -29.67 1.31 -16.08
C LYS A 388 -28.35 0.60 -16.27
N LEU A 389 -28.42 -0.65 -16.74
CA LEU A 389 -27.24 -1.40 -17.19
C LEU A 389 -26.93 -1.06 -18.65
N ASN A 390 -25.66 -1.12 -19.05
CA ASN A 390 -25.21 -0.77 -20.41
C ASN A 390 -25.51 -1.86 -21.44
N ASN A 391 -25.78 -3.08 -21.00
CA ASN A 391 -26.05 -4.22 -21.89
C ASN A 391 -27.33 -4.04 -22.70
N ASN A 392 -27.24 -3.45 -23.88
CA ASN A 392 -28.19 -3.42 -25.03
C ASN A 392 -29.69 -3.55 -24.69
N GLY A 393 -30.16 -3.00 -23.59
CA GLY A 393 -31.57 -3.01 -23.23
C GLY A 393 -32.12 -4.39 -22.87
N GLN A 394 -31.30 -5.42 -22.71
CA GLN A 394 -31.75 -6.68 -22.12
C GLN A 394 -31.90 -6.47 -20.61
N THR A 395 -33.12 -6.12 -20.23
CA THR A 395 -33.59 -6.07 -18.85
C THR A 395 -33.77 -7.46 -18.25
N ASN A 396 -33.40 -8.49 -18.97
CA ASN A 396 -33.56 -9.88 -18.58
C ASN A 396 -32.34 -10.28 -17.72
N PHE A 397 -32.40 -9.94 -16.45
CA PHE A 397 -31.88 -10.88 -15.48
C PHE A 397 -32.70 -12.13 -15.57
N PRO A 398 -32.17 -13.26 -16.07
CA PRO A 398 -32.99 -14.46 -16.19
C PRO A 398 -33.44 -14.88 -14.80
N THR A 399 -34.69 -15.25 -14.72
CA THR A 399 -35.39 -15.65 -13.50
C THR A 399 -34.85 -16.93 -12.84
N ALA A 400 -33.71 -17.44 -13.29
CA ALA A 400 -33.34 -18.82 -13.01
C ALA A 400 -31.94 -19.05 -12.40
N SER A 401 -31.12 -18.05 -12.15
CA SER A 401 -29.81 -18.33 -11.52
C SER A 401 -29.36 -17.13 -10.72
N GLY A 402 -29.07 -17.34 -9.45
CA GLY A 402 -28.73 -16.35 -8.48
C GLY A 402 -27.49 -15.52 -8.88
N ASP A 403 -27.74 -14.38 -9.49
CA ASP A 403 -26.72 -13.35 -9.66
C ASP A 403 -26.65 -12.61 -8.33
N ILE A 404 -25.63 -12.91 -7.56
CA ILE A 404 -25.37 -12.27 -6.29
C ILE A 404 -24.76 -10.91 -6.58
N PHE A 405 -25.32 -9.86 -6.04
CA PHE A 405 -24.73 -8.53 -6.14
C PHE A 405 -24.05 -8.11 -4.84
N SER A 406 -23.08 -7.26 -4.93
CA SER A 406 -22.33 -6.73 -3.81
C SER A 406 -22.10 -5.24 -3.97
N ALA A 407 -21.77 -4.54 -2.90
CA ALA A 407 -21.49 -3.11 -2.94
C ALA A 407 -20.22 -2.79 -2.17
N ALA A 408 -19.45 -1.83 -2.70
CA ALA A 408 -18.31 -1.21 -2.04
C ALA A 408 -18.03 0.16 -2.66
N GLY A 409 -17.63 1.14 -1.87
CA GLY A 409 -17.18 2.44 -2.35
C GLY A 409 -18.22 3.25 -3.11
N GLY A 410 -19.52 3.06 -2.84
CA GLY A 410 -20.60 3.66 -3.62
C GLY A 410 -20.85 2.99 -4.98
N TYR A 411 -20.32 1.79 -5.19
CA TYR A 411 -20.52 0.99 -6.38
C TYR A 411 -21.28 -0.29 -6.06
N VAL A 412 -22.23 -0.65 -6.92
CA VAL A 412 -22.98 -1.90 -6.85
C VAL A 412 -22.63 -2.73 -8.07
N TYR A 413 -22.26 -3.98 -7.84
CA TYR A 413 -21.76 -4.90 -8.85
C TYR A 413 -22.82 -5.92 -9.23
N PHE A 414 -23.01 -6.11 -10.53
CA PHE A 414 -23.92 -7.10 -11.08
C PHE A 414 -23.16 -7.97 -12.08
N PHE A 415 -23.35 -9.28 -11.99
CA PHE A 415 -22.83 -10.20 -12.98
C PHE A 415 -23.99 -10.87 -13.72
N PRO A 416 -24.54 -10.24 -14.77
CA PRO A 416 -25.73 -10.75 -15.45
C PRO A 416 -25.48 -12.12 -16.08
N ASN A 417 -26.46 -13.01 -15.98
CA ASN A 417 -26.38 -14.33 -16.56
C ASN A 417 -26.20 -14.29 -18.08
N GLU A 418 -25.44 -15.27 -18.62
CA GLU A 418 -25.13 -15.39 -20.05
C GLU A 418 -24.35 -14.20 -20.66
N GLN A 419 -23.91 -13.24 -19.84
CA GLN A 419 -23.09 -12.11 -20.27
C GLN A 419 -21.62 -12.31 -19.93
N THR A 420 -20.74 -11.70 -20.71
CA THR A 420 -19.30 -11.64 -20.47
C THR A 420 -18.88 -10.28 -19.88
N THR A 421 -19.78 -9.65 -19.12
CA THR A 421 -19.54 -8.36 -18.48
C THR A 421 -20.02 -8.38 -17.03
N VAL A 422 -19.23 -7.80 -16.15
CA VAL A 422 -19.68 -7.35 -14.84
C VAL A 422 -20.09 -5.89 -15.00
N GLU A 423 -21.34 -5.58 -14.63
CA GLU A 423 -21.87 -4.24 -14.68
C GLU A 423 -21.71 -3.57 -13.33
N VAL A 424 -21.03 -2.43 -13.31
CA VAL A 424 -20.71 -1.68 -12.08
C VAL A 424 -21.52 -0.38 -12.08
N VAL A 425 -22.50 -0.31 -11.21
CA VAL A 425 -23.41 0.84 -11.06
C VAL A 425 -22.86 1.76 -9.98
N LYS A 426 -22.59 3.02 -10.34
CA LYS A 426 -22.19 4.06 -9.39
C LYS A 426 -23.41 4.75 -8.80
N ILE A 427 -23.45 4.79 -7.47
CA ILE A 427 -24.44 5.54 -6.68
C ILE A 427 -23.69 6.63 -5.90
N ALA A 428 -24.20 7.85 -5.94
CA ALA A 428 -23.68 8.95 -5.12
C ALA A 428 -24.85 9.81 -4.62
N ASN A 429 -24.83 10.18 -3.35
CA ASN A 429 -25.87 10.96 -2.69
C ASN A 429 -27.28 10.37 -2.86
N GLY A 430 -27.40 9.04 -2.85
CA GLY A 430 -28.67 8.34 -3.06
C GLY A 430 -29.22 8.44 -4.48
N GLN A 431 -28.39 8.72 -5.48
CA GLN A 431 -28.78 8.88 -6.87
C GLN A 431 -27.91 7.99 -7.78
N PHE A 432 -28.54 7.46 -8.84
CA PHE A 432 -27.80 6.81 -9.92
C PHE A 432 -26.92 7.82 -10.66
N VAL A 433 -25.68 7.48 -10.89
CA VAL A 433 -24.71 8.33 -11.61
C VAL A 433 -24.38 7.75 -12.98
N SER A 434 -23.92 6.51 -13.01
CA SER A 434 -23.45 5.87 -14.24
C SER A 434 -23.37 4.35 -14.08
N THR A 435 -23.29 3.65 -15.21
CA THR A 435 -22.92 2.23 -15.25
C THR A 435 -21.67 2.06 -16.09
N THR A 436 -20.72 1.28 -15.59
CA THR A 436 -19.52 0.86 -16.32
C THR A 436 -19.58 -0.65 -16.56
N SER A 437 -19.34 -1.08 -17.79
CA SER A 437 -19.25 -2.50 -18.12
C SER A 437 -17.81 -2.95 -18.13
N CYS A 438 -17.50 -3.92 -17.28
CA CYS A 438 -16.19 -4.56 -17.18
C CYS A 438 -16.22 -5.89 -17.93
N GLU A 439 -15.53 -5.97 -19.06
CA GLU A 439 -15.51 -7.17 -19.89
C GLU A 439 -14.64 -8.26 -19.23
N VAL A 440 -15.24 -9.41 -18.93
CA VAL A 440 -14.62 -10.55 -18.28
C VAL A 440 -14.43 -11.74 -19.22
N SER A 441 -13.57 -12.69 -18.86
CA SER A 441 -13.22 -13.82 -19.73
C SER A 441 -14.28 -14.94 -19.76
N LEU A 442 -15.19 -14.97 -18.78
CA LEU A 442 -16.20 -16.03 -18.64
C LEU A 442 -17.60 -15.46 -18.79
N LYS A 443 -18.53 -16.28 -19.28
CA LYS A 443 -19.95 -15.96 -19.28
C LYS A 443 -20.55 -16.14 -17.87
N GLY A 444 -21.31 -15.17 -17.41
CA GLY A 444 -22.08 -15.28 -16.19
C GLY A 444 -23.02 -16.49 -16.24
N ASN A 445 -22.95 -17.32 -15.23
CA ASN A 445 -23.90 -18.40 -14.96
C ASN A 445 -23.87 -18.64 -13.45
N ALA A 446 -24.83 -18.08 -12.75
CA ALA A 446 -24.82 -18.03 -11.29
C ALA A 446 -23.46 -17.44 -10.77
N GLY A 447 -23.16 -16.23 -11.20
CA GLY A 447 -21.90 -15.56 -10.89
C GLY A 447 -21.94 -14.83 -9.55
N TYR A 448 -20.76 -14.62 -8.96
CA TYR A 448 -20.56 -13.87 -7.74
C TYR A 448 -19.40 -12.87 -7.92
N VAL A 449 -19.56 -11.65 -7.40
CA VAL A 449 -18.52 -10.63 -7.42
C VAL A 449 -18.10 -10.27 -6.00
N ILE A 450 -16.82 -10.27 -5.75
CA ILE A 450 -16.21 -9.88 -4.47
C ILE A 450 -15.43 -8.59 -4.72
N PRO A 451 -15.90 -7.42 -4.27
CA PRO A 451 -15.12 -6.20 -4.29
C PRO A 451 -13.87 -6.36 -3.42
N ILE A 452 -12.74 -5.85 -3.90
CA ILE A 452 -11.46 -5.92 -3.16
C ILE A 452 -11.23 -4.62 -2.40
N ASP A 453 -11.52 -3.51 -3.05
CA ASP A 453 -11.34 -2.16 -2.53
C ASP A 453 -12.42 -1.23 -3.12
N ASN A 454 -12.28 0.07 -2.90
CA ASN A 454 -13.21 1.06 -3.43
C ASN A 454 -12.97 1.39 -4.92
N ASN A 455 -12.18 0.59 -5.63
CA ASN A 455 -11.91 0.76 -7.05
C ASN A 455 -12.87 -0.11 -7.89
N PRO A 456 -13.76 0.49 -8.69
CA PRO A 456 -14.73 -0.25 -9.49
C PRO A 456 -14.11 -1.18 -10.55
N ASN A 457 -12.83 -1.00 -10.85
CA ASN A 457 -12.08 -1.82 -11.80
C ASN A 457 -11.18 -2.85 -11.12
N HIS A 458 -11.46 -3.19 -9.85
CA HIS A 458 -10.66 -4.15 -9.09
C HIS A 458 -11.56 -5.04 -8.24
N PHE A 459 -11.82 -6.26 -8.70
CA PHE A 459 -12.69 -7.22 -8.04
C PHE A 459 -12.34 -8.66 -8.41
N ILE A 460 -12.77 -9.59 -7.58
CA ILE A 460 -12.79 -11.02 -7.91
C ILE A 460 -14.17 -11.35 -8.42
N TYR A 461 -14.26 -12.17 -9.46
CA TYR A 461 -15.51 -12.76 -9.90
C TYR A 461 -15.40 -14.28 -9.96
N GLN A 462 -16.48 -14.94 -9.68
CA GLN A 462 -16.60 -16.39 -9.70
C GLN A 462 -17.78 -16.81 -10.54
N ILE A 463 -17.63 -17.92 -11.23
CA ILE A 463 -18.72 -18.60 -11.93
C ILE A 463 -18.78 -20.03 -11.43
N ARG A 464 -19.98 -20.56 -11.29
CA ARG A 464 -20.20 -21.95 -10.88
C ARG A 464 -19.31 -22.90 -11.67
N GLY A 465 -18.46 -23.66 -10.98
CA GLY A 465 -17.58 -24.66 -11.57
C GLY A 465 -16.29 -24.14 -12.21
N ASN A 466 -16.03 -22.85 -12.21
CA ASN A 466 -14.88 -22.26 -12.94
C ASN A 466 -13.85 -21.52 -12.08
N GLY A 467 -13.97 -21.59 -10.75
CA GLY A 467 -12.98 -20.96 -9.86
C GLY A 467 -13.12 -19.45 -9.72
N TYR A 468 -12.13 -18.86 -9.06
CA TYR A 468 -12.06 -17.43 -8.78
C TYR A 468 -11.14 -16.76 -9.78
N HIS A 469 -11.59 -15.65 -10.34
CA HIS A 469 -10.88 -14.84 -11.32
C HIS A 469 -10.69 -13.43 -10.80
N LEU A 470 -9.49 -12.88 -10.98
CA LEU A 470 -9.18 -11.50 -10.63
C LEU A 470 -9.35 -10.60 -11.86
N TYR A 471 -10.23 -9.59 -11.77
CA TYR A 471 -10.31 -8.49 -12.72
C TYR A 471 -9.56 -7.28 -12.16
N LYS A 472 -8.67 -6.71 -12.97
CA LYS A 472 -7.89 -5.54 -12.57
C LYS A 472 -7.61 -4.62 -13.77
N ASN A 473 -8.20 -3.43 -13.77
CA ASN A 473 -7.92 -2.35 -14.72
C ASN A 473 -7.98 -2.76 -16.21
N GLY A 474 -9.01 -3.55 -16.59
CA GLY A 474 -9.21 -3.98 -17.98
C GLY A 474 -8.55 -5.31 -18.35
N ASP A 475 -7.78 -5.91 -17.46
CA ASP A 475 -7.42 -7.32 -17.56
C ASP A 475 -8.69 -8.16 -17.35
N LYS A 476 -9.08 -8.93 -18.38
CA LYS A 476 -10.35 -9.69 -18.42
C LYS A 476 -10.45 -10.81 -17.37
N GLY A 477 -9.46 -10.90 -16.50
CA GLY A 477 -9.43 -11.80 -15.38
C GLY A 477 -8.69 -13.10 -15.64
N SER A 478 -7.50 -13.20 -15.12
CA SER A 478 -6.78 -14.44 -14.90
C SER A 478 -7.33 -15.16 -13.67
N TYR A 479 -7.12 -16.47 -13.60
CA TYR A 479 -7.37 -17.21 -12.37
C TYR A 479 -6.68 -16.54 -11.19
N LEU A 480 -7.35 -16.47 -10.06
CA LEU A 480 -6.71 -16.07 -8.80
C LEU A 480 -5.66 -17.13 -8.44
N THR A 481 -4.41 -16.79 -8.63
CA THR A 481 -3.27 -17.71 -8.47
C THR A 481 -2.23 -17.15 -7.51
N SER A 482 -1.48 -18.06 -6.88
CA SER A 482 -0.28 -17.71 -6.12
C SER A 482 0.88 -17.28 -7.03
N PRO A 483 1.98 -16.78 -6.48
CA PRO A 483 3.17 -16.41 -7.24
C PRO A 483 3.76 -17.54 -8.11
N ASN A 484 3.61 -18.81 -7.73
CA ASN A 484 4.08 -19.95 -8.51
C ASN A 484 3.02 -20.51 -9.49
N GLY A 485 1.88 -19.83 -9.65
CA GLY A 485 0.82 -20.21 -10.58
C GLY A 485 -0.18 -21.25 -10.06
N THR A 486 -0.14 -21.59 -8.76
CA THR A 486 -1.16 -22.49 -8.17
C THR A 486 -2.50 -21.75 -8.11
N THR A 487 -3.56 -22.34 -8.67
CA THR A 487 -4.88 -21.72 -8.75
C THR A 487 -5.64 -21.91 -7.44
N ALA A 488 -6.35 -20.88 -7.00
CA ALA A 488 -7.26 -20.97 -5.86
C ALA A 488 -8.32 -22.07 -6.14
N PRO A 489 -8.53 -22.99 -5.20
CA PRO A 489 -9.45 -24.12 -5.43
C PRO A 489 -10.88 -23.61 -5.63
N ALA A 490 -11.54 -24.16 -6.64
CA ALA A 490 -12.94 -23.95 -6.86
C ALA A 490 -13.70 -25.23 -6.52
N ARG A 491 -14.84 -25.08 -5.86
CA ARG A 491 -15.86 -26.13 -5.83
C ARG A 491 -16.96 -25.75 -6.81
N ASN A 492 -17.61 -26.77 -7.37
CA ASN A 492 -18.63 -26.58 -8.40
C ASN A 492 -19.91 -25.87 -7.90
N ASP A 493 -20.06 -25.70 -6.59
CA ASP A 493 -21.32 -25.41 -5.94
C ASP A 493 -21.20 -24.46 -4.72
N THR A 494 -20.06 -23.80 -4.54
CA THR A 494 -19.87 -22.88 -3.41
C THR A 494 -19.69 -21.44 -3.89
N TYR A 495 -20.38 -20.53 -3.24
CA TYR A 495 -20.26 -19.09 -3.43
C TYR A 495 -19.79 -18.43 -2.15
N GLY A 496 -19.20 -17.28 -2.32
CA GLY A 496 -18.71 -16.48 -1.20
C GLY A 496 -17.23 -16.60 -0.98
N GLY A 497 -16.67 -15.49 -0.64
CA GLY A 497 -15.28 -15.32 -0.29
C GLY A 497 -15.00 -13.87 0.05
N ALA A 498 -13.84 -13.63 0.61
CA ALA A 498 -13.30 -12.29 0.82
C ALA A 498 -11.78 -12.30 0.67
N LEU A 499 -11.25 -11.20 0.16
CA LEU A 499 -9.81 -10.95 0.11
C LEU A 499 -9.51 -9.81 1.07
N PHE A 500 -8.53 -10.01 1.93
CA PHE A 500 -8.07 -9.00 2.87
C PHE A 500 -6.56 -9.12 3.07
N GLN A 501 -5.95 -8.07 3.59
CA GLN A 501 -4.52 -8.08 3.90
C GLN A 501 -4.29 -8.24 5.39
N LEU A 502 -3.31 -9.09 5.73
CA LEU A 502 -2.87 -9.37 7.09
C LEU A 502 -1.35 -9.43 7.12
N ASN A 503 -0.70 -8.54 7.85
CA ASN A 503 0.77 -8.44 7.93
C ASN A 503 1.45 -8.36 6.54
N GLY A 504 0.82 -7.64 5.60
CA GLY A 504 1.31 -7.52 4.22
C GLY A 504 1.02 -8.73 3.31
N HIS A 505 0.36 -9.78 3.81
CA HIS A 505 -0.08 -10.93 3.03
C HIS A 505 -1.49 -10.73 2.49
N ASP A 506 -1.72 -11.13 1.25
CA ASP A 506 -3.06 -11.25 0.68
C ASP A 506 -3.68 -12.56 1.15
N MET A 507 -4.66 -12.45 2.03
CA MET A 507 -5.37 -13.60 2.59
C MET A 507 -6.71 -13.76 1.89
N PHE A 508 -6.98 -14.97 1.41
CA PHE A 508 -8.25 -15.29 0.75
C PHE A 508 -9.04 -16.31 1.55
N VAL A 509 -10.21 -15.90 2.05
CA VAL A 509 -11.19 -16.80 2.66
C VAL A 509 -12.21 -17.23 1.65
N TYR A 510 -12.58 -18.50 1.65
CA TYR A 510 -13.60 -19.05 0.78
C TYR A 510 -14.30 -20.24 1.44
N THR A 511 -15.53 -20.50 1.02
CA THR A 511 -16.30 -21.66 1.49
C THR A 511 -15.65 -22.97 1.03
N SER A 512 -15.34 -23.86 1.95
CA SER A 512 -14.65 -25.14 1.67
C SER A 512 -15.37 -26.39 2.20
N GLY A 513 -16.42 -26.21 2.98
CA GLY A 513 -17.20 -27.31 3.57
C GLY A 513 -17.91 -28.17 2.52
N ALA A 514 -18.13 -29.46 2.82
CA ALA A 514 -18.96 -30.31 2.02
C ALA A 514 -20.45 -30.05 2.30
N ASN A 515 -21.30 -30.22 1.28
CA ASN A 515 -22.77 -30.23 1.44
C ASN A 515 -23.35 -28.97 2.12
N TYR A 516 -22.86 -27.77 1.75
CA TYR A 516 -23.47 -26.48 2.12
C TYR A 516 -23.59 -26.20 3.63
N LYS A 517 -22.67 -26.71 4.41
CA LYS A 517 -22.70 -26.60 5.87
C LYS A 517 -21.83 -25.46 6.44
N GLY A 518 -21.37 -24.55 5.59
CA GLY A 518 -20.72 -23.30 6.00
C GLY A 518 -19.28 -23.43 6.55
N GLY A 519 -18.58 -24.54 6.29
CA GLY A 519 -17.15 -24.60 6.55
C GLY A 519 -16.35 -23.72 5.58
N TRP A 520 -15.26 -23.13 6.04
CA TRP A 520 -14.44 -22.25 5.22
C TRP A 520 -12.94 -22.47 5.45
N THR A 521 -12.15 -22.01 4.49
CA THR A 521 -10.67 -22.07 4.56
C THR A 521 -10.09 -20.72 4.22
N VAL A 522 -9.05 -20.31 4.98
CA VAL A 522 -8.20 -19.16 4.66
C VAL A 522 -6.91 -19.65 4.05
N ARG A 523 -6.49 -19.04 2.96
CA ARG A 523 -5.20 -19.28 2.31
C ARG A 523 -4.39 -18.01 2.21
N ASP A 524 -3.08 -18.14 2.35
CA ASP A 524 -2.13 -17.09 2.05
C ASP A 524 -1.86 -17.09 0.54
N MET A 525 -2.35 -16.06 -0.16
CA MET A 525 -2.19 -15.88 -1.60
C MET A 525 -0.80 -15.40 -1.99
N THR A 526 -0.03 -14.87 -1.05
CA THR A 526 1.39 -14.50 -1.26
C THR A 526 2.33 -15.69 -1.10
N SER A 527 1.86 -16.78 -0.48
CA SER A 527 2.63 -18.02 -0.38
C SER A 527 2.77 -18.71 -1.74
N ALA A 528 3.91 -19.36 -1.96
CA ALA A 528 4.21 -20.05 -3.22
C ALA A 528 3.16 -21.11 -3.60
N ASP A 529 2.57 -21.78 -2.62
CA ASP A 529 1.73 -22.98 -2.81
C ASP A 529 0.27 -22.77 -2.39
N LEU A 530 -0.18 -21.54 -2.16
CA LEU A 530 -1.50 -21.26 -1.59
C LEU A 530 -1.74 -22.07 -0.30
N THR A 531 -0.79 -22.05 0.59
CA THR A 531 -0.86 -22.85 1.82
C THR A 531 -2.14 -22.53 2.60
N PRO A 532 -2.95 -23.55 2.95
CA PRO A 532 -4.07 -23.33 3.85
C PRO A 532 -3.54 -22.97 5.24
N MET A 533 -3.88 -21.78 5.71
CA MET A 533 -3.47 -21.29 7.01
C MET A 533 -4.42 -21.76 8.12
N TYR A 534 -5.71 -21.88 7.79
CA TYR A 534 -6.73 -22.33 8.71
C TYR A 534 -7.92 -22.89 7.97
N THR A 535 -8.58 -23.91 8.56
CA THR A 535 -9.84 -24.46 8.05
C THR A 535 -10.84 -24.58 9.20
N GLN A 536 -11.96 -23.87 9.04
CA GLN A 536 -13.10 -23.95 9.95
C GLN A 536 -13.98 -25.13 9.57
N ALA A 537 -14.33 -25.97 10.54
CA ALA A 537 -15.27 -27.04 10.35
C ALA A 537 -16.68 -26.53 10.04
N GLU A 538 -17.55 -27.45 9.60
CA GLU A 538 -18.94 -27.15 9.27
C GLU A 538 -19.69 -26.46 10.41
N LEU A 539 -20.48 -25.44 10.07
CA LEU A 539 -21.30 -24.64 11.01
C LEU A 539 -22.77 -25.10 11.06
N GLY A 540 -23.22 -25.88 10.05
CA GLY A 540 -24.54 -26.43 9.94
C GLY A 540 -24.58 -27.96 10.11
N THR A 541 -25.71 -28.48 10.55
CA THR A 541 -25.93 -29.92 10.79
C THR A 541 -26.71 -30.61 9.67
N GLY A 542 -27.49 -29.85 8.90
CA GLY A 542 -28.41 -30.35 7.85
C GLY A 542 -27.91 -30.08 6.44
N GLY A 543 -28.12 -31.01 5.51
CA GLY A 543 -27.98 -30.76 4.10
C GLY A 543 -29.24 -30.15 3.54
N TYR A 544 -29.21 -28.90 3.09
CA TYR A 544 -30.25 -28.44 2.18
C TYR A 544 -30.10 -29.13 0.83
N ASN A 545 -31.16 -29.11 0.04
CA ASN A 545 -31.24 -29.79 -1.25
C ASN A 545 -29.96 -29.58 -2.07
N ALA A 546 -29.47 -30.65 -2.66
CA ALA A 546 -28.20 -30.71 -3.41
C ALA A 546 -28.06 -29.73 -4.59
N ASN A 547 -29.10 -28.99 -4.91
CA ASN A 547 -29.08 -27.93 -5.94
C ASN A 547 -29.02 -26.51 -5.37
N ALA A 548 -29.06 -26.31 -4.06
CA ALA A 548 -28.92 -25.00 -3.46
C ALA A 548 -27.47 -24.62 -3.48
N SER A 549 -27.11 -23.67 -4.31
CA SER A 549 -25.80 -23.06 -4.41
C SER A 549 -25.57 -22.10 -3.24
N THR A 550 -25.34 -22.67 -2.07
CA THR A 550 -25.33 -21.89 -0.85
C THR A 550 -23.95 -21.89 -0.24
N GLY A 551 -23.41 -20.72 -0.12
CA GLY A 551 -22.14 -20.46 0.48
C GLY A 551 -22.26 -19.87 1.88
N ALA A 552 -21.15 -19.43 2.36
CA ALA A 552 -21.04 -18.48 3.44
C ALA A 552 -20.79 -17.11 2.84
N PHE A 553 -21.30 -16.07 3.46
CA PHE A 553 -21.03 -14.70 3.12
C PHE A 553 -20.09 -14.13 4.14
N PHE A 554 -19.01 -13.47 3.67
CA PHE A 554 -17.94 -12.99 4.52
C PHE A 554 -17.85 -11.49 4.47
N TRP A 555 -17.65 -10.88 5.64
CA TRP A 555 -17.25 -9.50 5.81
C TRP A 555 -16.04 -9.48 6.73
N TRP A 556 -15.22 -8.47 6.56
CA TRP A 556 -14.05 -8.30 7.40
C TRP A 556 -13.87 -6.82 7.79
N GLU A 557 -13.26 -6.65 8.93
CA GLU A 557 -12.93 -5.35 9.51
C GLU A 557 -11.47 -5.38 9.94
N ARG A 558 -10.69 -4.43 9.46
CA ARG A 558 -9.29 -4.30 9.86
C ARG A 558 -9.21 -3.65 11.24
N LEU A 559 -8.56 -4.31 12.18
CA LEU A 559 -8.26 -3.74 13.49
C LEU A 559 -6.90 -3.05 13.50
N ASP A 560 -5.90 -3.67 12.86
CA ASP A 560 -4.55 -3.12 12.66
C ASP A 560 -3.84 -3.86 11.51
N SER A 561 -2.53 -3.67 11.33
CA SER A 561 -1.77 -4.30 10.24
C SER A 561 -1.66 -5.82 10.36
N VAL A 562 -1.80 -6.38 11.56
CA VAL A 562 -1.61 -7.81 11.85
C VAL A 562 -2.89 -8.51 12.28
N THR A 563 -4.04 -7.81 12.35
CA THR A 563 -5.30 -8.39 12.87
C THR A 563 -6.51 -7.88 12.10
N VAL A 564 -7.41 -8.82 11.76
CA VAL A 564 -8.73 -8.54 11.20
C VAL A 564 -9.81 -9.32 11.94
N ASN A 565 -11.01 -8.75 12.04
CA ASN A 565 -12.20 -9.51 12.38
C ASN A 565 -12.82 -10.04 11.09
N LEU A 566 -13.17 -11.33 11.07
CA LEU A 566 -13.90 -11.99 9.99
C LEU A 566 -15.29 -12.34 10.52
N TYR A 567 -16.31 -11.98 9.76
CA TYR A 567 -17.71 -12.26 10.05
C TYR A 567 -18.29 -13.15 8.98
N ASP A 568 -19.09 -14.13 9.38
CA ASP A 568 -19.64 -15.14 8.51
C ASP A 568 -21.15 -15.29 8.74
N TYR A 569 -21.91 -15.23 7.67
CA TYR A 569 -23.29 -15.70 7.62
C TYR A 569 -23.34 -17.02 6.86
N CYS A 570 -23.52 -18.11 7.58
CA CYS A 570 -23.78 -19.41 6.99
C CYS A 570 -25.26 -19.55 6.72
N LEU A 571 -25.63 -19.57 5.45
CA LEU A 571 -27.00 -19.50 4.95
C LEU A 571 -27.94 -20.49 5.65
N GLY A 572 -28.89 -19.97 6.42
CA GLY A 572 -29.87 -20.76 7.18
C GLY A 572 -29.32 -21.51 8.40
N HIS A 573 -28.01 -21.51 8.63
CA HIS A 573 -27.37 -22.27 9.70
C HIS A 573 -26.82 -21.39 10.83
N GLY A 574 -26.79 -20.05 10.66
CA GLY A 574 -26.41 -19.12 11.69
C GLY A 574 -25.37 -18.09 11.28
N ILE A 575 -24.85 -17.41 12.30
CA ILE A 575 -23.83 -16.38 12.17
C ILE A 575 -22.66 -16.69 13.09
N ALA A 576 -21.44 -16.33 12.69
CA ALA A 576 -20.25 -16.48 13.51
C ALA A 576 -19.23 -15.38 13.22
N GLY A 577 -18.27 -15.20 14.11
CA GLY A 577 -17.20 -14.26 13.95
C GLY A 577 -15.92 -14.73 14.59
N TRP A 578 -14.79 -14.35 13.98
CA TRP A 578 -13.45 -14.70 14.45
C TRP A 578 -12.51 -13.50 14.35
N GLU A 579 -11.60 -13.39 15.27
CA GLU A 579 -10.40 -12.59 15.10
C GLU A 579 -9.33 -13.46 14.43
N LEU A 580 -8.79 -12.98 13.32
CA LEU A 580 -7.66 -13.58 12.62
C LEU A 580 -6.44 -12.68 12.80
N SER A 581 -5.35 -13.24 13.30
CA SER A 581 -4.14 -12.47 13.58
C SER A 581 -2.88 -13.19 13.11
N ALA A 582 -1.91 -12.44 12.60
CA ALA A 582 -0.56 -12.91 12.33
C ALA A 582 0.29 -13.07 13.60
N GLU A 583 -0.20 -12.57 14.73
CA GLU A 583 0.43 -12.69 16.04
C GLU A 583 -0.51 -13.39 17.04
N PRO A 584 0.02 -14.00 18.10
CA PRO A 584 -0.83 -14.57 19.16
C PRO A 584 -1.85 -13.54 19.66
N HIS A 585 -3.07 -14.01 19.95
CA HIS A 585 -4.16 -13.15 20.42
C HIS A 585 -3.70 -12.25 21.57
N LYS A 586 -3.89 -10.95 21.41
CA LYS A 586 -3.60 -9.94 22.43
C LYS A 586 -4.91 -9.34 22.93
N ILE A 587 -5.08 -9.33 24.23
CA ILE A 587 -6.21 -8.62 24.83
C ILE A 587 -6.04 -7.12 24.55
N ARG A 588 -6.96 -6.53 23.81
CA ARG A 588 -6.87 -5.13 23.36
C ARG A 588 -7.47 -4.18 24.40
N VAL A 589 -6.93 -2.98 24.42
CA VAL A 589 -7.53 -1.87 25.15
C VAL A 589 -8.90 -1.56 24.56
N LYS A 590 -9.92 -1.53 25.41
CA LYS A 590 -11.29 -1.14 25.05
C LYS A 590 -11.65 0.25 25.55
N ASP A 591 -10.99 0.70 26.61
CA ASP A 591 -11.19 2.02 27.18
C ASP A 591 -10.00 2.41 28.06
N MET A 592 -9.76 3.70 28.21
CA MET A 592 -8.79 4.28 29.13
C MET A 592 -9.40 5.49 29.83
N THR A 593 -9.41 5.45 31.15
CA THR A 593 -9.82 6.57 32.01
C THR A 593 -8.71 6.97 32.96
N LEU A 594 -8.90 8.06 33.68
CA LEU A 594 -7.99 8.47 34.75
C LEU A 594 -8.67 8.29 36.13
N SER A 595 -7.84 8.01 37.14
CA SER A 595 -8.30 7.88 38.53
C SER A 595 -9.00 9.15 39.02
N GLU A 596 -8.63 10.30 38.49
CA GLU A 596 -9.16 11.59 38.85
C GLU A 596 -9.30 12.46 37.57
N THR A 597 -10.38 13.22 37.48
CA THR A 597 -10.58 14.21 36.39
C THR A 597 -10.26 15.65 36.85
N HIS A 598 -10.29 15.88 38.15
CA HIS A 598 -9.95 17.18 38.77
C HIS A 598 -9.24 16.98 40.10
N ILE A 599 -8.14 17.67 40.32
CA ILE A 599 -7.37 17.66 41.54
C ILE A 599 -7.05 19.10 41.93
N THR A 600 -7.17 19.43 43.20
CA THR A 600 -6.70 20.70 43.77
C THR A 600 -5.58 20.42 44.77
N ILE A 601 -4.43 21.07 44.62
CA ILE A 601 -3.26 20.99 45.48
C ILE A 601 -2.76 22.38 45.85
N GLU A 602 -1.97 22.50 46.91
CA GLU A 602 -1.23 23.71 47.22
C GLU A 602 0.11 23.76 46.52
N VAL A 603 0.65 24.96 46.34
CA VAL A 603 2.00 25.15 45.73
C VAL A 603 3.02 24.32 46.51
N GLY A 604 3.76 23.47 45.77
CA GLY A 604 4.77 22.56 46.29
C GLY A 604 4.27 21.15 46.60
N ASP A 605 2.95 20.93 46.66
CA ASP A 605 2.38 19.61 46.82
C ASP A 605 2.41 18.80 45.50
N THR A 606 2.06 17.53 45.60
CA THR A 606 2.08 16.60 44.44
C THR A 606 0.67 16.10 44.14
N ALA A 607 0.18 16.33 42.95
CA ALA A 607 -0.99 15.65 42.40
C ALA A 607 -0.57 14.28 41.85
N HIS A 608 -1.34 13.26 42.14
CA HIS A 608 -1.18 11.91 41.63
C HIS A 608 -2.35 11.53 40.74
N VAL A 609 -2.06 11.05 39.54
CA VAL A 609 -3.05 10.58 38.58
C VAL A 609 -2.61 9.21 38.06
N LYS A 610 -3.53 8.29 37.97
CA LYS A 610 -3.30 6.95 37.42
C LYS A 610 -4.19 6.70 36.20
N ALA A 611 -3.63 6.16 35.14
CA ALA A 611 -4.41 5.63 34.03
C ALA A 611 -5.02 4.28 34.41
N ILE A 612 -6.28 4.11 34.09
CA ILE A 612 -7.06 2.90 34.29
C ILE A 612 -7.42 2.35 32.93
N ILE A 613 -6.82 1.24 32.56
CA ILE A 613 -7.03 0.58 31.26
C ILE A 613 -8.05 -0.52 31.43
N THR A 614 -8.98 -0.63 30.51
CA THR A 614 -10.00 -1.67 30.51
C THR A 614 -9.89 -2.49 29.21
N PRO A 615 -9.78 -3.84 29.28
CA PRO A 615 -9.59 -4.62 30.51
C PRO A 615 -8.17 -4.42 31.08
N ALA A 616 -8.00 -4.70 32.39
CA ALA A 616 -6.74 -4.41 33.10
C ALA A 616 -5.55 -5.25 32.65
N ASP A 617 -5.80 -6.37 32.00
CA ASP A 617 -4.84 -7.29 31.37
C ASP A 617 -4.62 -7.04 29.87
N ALA A 618 -5.06 -5.88 29.38
CA ALA A 618 -4.75 -5.48 28.00
C ALA A 618 -3.23 -5.49 27.76
N ALA A 619 -2.85 -5.95 26.57
CA ALA A 619 -1.44 -6.16 26.22
C ALA A 619 -0.65 -4.84 26.09
N ASP A 620 -1.30 -3.78 25.63
CA ASP A 620 -0.71 -2.45 25.54
C ASP A 620 -1.05 -1.64 26.79
N GLN A 621 -0.01 -1.21 27.50
CA GLN A 621 -0.09 -0.37 28.69
C GLN A 621 0.89 0.81 28.63
N ASP A 622 1.43 1.12 27.46
CA ASP A 622 2.44 2.16 27.26
C ASP A 622 1.79 3.54 27.13
N VAL A 623 1.34 4.07 28.26
CA VAL A 623 0.68 5.38 28.36
C VAL A 623 1.68 6.52 28.17
N VAL A 624 1.41 7.38 27.22
CA VAL A 624 2.17 8.62 26.98
C VAL A 624 1.52 9.77 27.76
N TRP A 625 2.28 10.39 28.65
CA TRP A 625 1.83 11.46 29.50
C TRP A 625 2.33 12.82 29.06
N ARG A 626 1.47 13.83 29.12
CA ARG A 626 1.81 15.22 28.86
C ARG A 626 1.15 16.14 29.88
N VAL A 627 1.72 17.34 30.04
CA VAL A 627 1.14 18.42 30.87
C VAL A 627 1.12 19.72 30.08
N SER A 628 0.04 20.47 30.20
CA SER A 628 -0.13 21.79 29.60
C SER A 628 -0.76 22.76 30.61
N PRO A 629 -0.25 24.01 30.77
CA PRO A 629 1.02 24.46 30.21
C PRO A 629 2.22 23.79 30.83
N SER A 630 3.27 23.55 30.04
CA SER A 630 4.58 23.09 30.53
C SER A 630 5.52 24.27 30.65
N ASN A 631 5.99 24.56 31.86
CA ASN A 631 6.86 25.67 32.14
C ASN A 631 7.91 25.32 33.21
N ARG A 632 8.80 26.26 33.57
CA ARG A 632 9.89 26.01 34.53
C ARG A 632 9.40 25.72 35.96
N SER A 633 8.18 26.09 36.28
CA SER A 633 7.57 25.87 37.58
C SER A 633 6.91 24.50 37.69
N THR A 634 6.78 23.77 36.58
CA THR A 634 6.04 22.52 36.49
C THR A 634 6.99 21.35 36.33
N LYS A 635 6.79 20.30 37.10
CA LYS A 635 7.50 19.03 36.96
C LYS A 635 6.48 17.89 36.90
N LEU A 636 6.47 17.20 35.75
CA LEU A 636 5.72 15.95 35.58
C LEU A 636 6.70 14.78 35.64
N ILE A 637 6.43 13.82 36.53
CA ILE A 637 7.17 12.57 36.63
C ILE A 637 6.20 11.44 36.31
N THR A 638 6.59 10.58 35.38
CA THR A 638 5.73 9.48 34.91
C THR A 638 6.42 8.14 35.09
N SER A 639 5.65 7.10 35.34
CA SER A 639 6.13 5.72 35.44
C SER A 639 4.99 4.77 35.06
N GLY A 640 5.01 4.25 33.85
CA GLY A 640 3.95 3.40 33.30
C GLY A 640 2.59 4.11 33.40
N LEU A 641 1.67 3.51 34.14
CA LEU A 641 0.31 4.03 34.33
C LEU A 641 0.19 5.19 35.31
N ASP A 642 1.26 5.62 35.97
CA ASP A 642 1.22 6.64 37.02
C ASP A 642 1.88 7.95 36.54
N ALA A 643 1.26 9.07 36.87
CA ALA A 643 1.80 10.42 36.68
C ALA A 643 1.72 11.24 37.97
N LYS A 644 2.76 12.00 38.26
CA LYS A 644 2.90 12.89 39.39
C LYS A 644 3.25 14.30 38.94
N LEU A 645 2.40 15.27 39.27
CA LEU A 645 2.61 16.68 38.95
C LEU A 645 2.92 17.46 40.21
N THR A 646 4.00 18.24 40.18
CA THR A 646 4.31 19.27 41.18
C THR A 646 4.45 20.62 40.49
N SER A 647 4.02 21.70 41.15
CA SER A 647 4.25 23.06 40.67
C SER A 647 4.63 24.00 41.81
N THR A 648 5.53 24.95 41.49
CA THR A 648 5.93 26.04 42.38
C THR A 648 5.16 27.33 42.09
N LYS A 649 4.14 27.28 41.21
CA LYS A 649 3.33 28.42 40.77
C LYS A 649 1.85 28.09 40.88
N GLU A 650 1.07 29.04 41.37
CA GLU A 650 -0.40 29.01 41.29
C GLU A 650 -0.85 29.12 39.84
N GLU A 651 -1.40 28.05 39.29
CA GLU A 651 -1.85 27.92 37.92
C GLU A 651 -2.72 26.68 37.76
N THR A 652 -3.53 26.64 36.70
CA THR A 652 -4.26 25.43 36.32
C THR A 652 -3.51 24.69 35.23
N TYR A 653 -3.31 23.40 35.42
CA TYR A 653 -2.63 22.49 34.52
C TYR A 653 -3.56 21.39 34.06
N THR A 654 -3.37 20.91 32.82
CA THR A 654 -4.04 19.72 32.31
C THR A 654 -3.02 18.62 32.11
N ILE A 655 -3.17 17.51 32.82
CA ILE A 655 -2.44 16.27 32.57
C ILE A 655 -3.21 15.49 31.54
N THR A 656 -2.58 15.13 30.42
CA THR A 656 -3.15 14.31 29.36
C THR A 656 -2.45 12.97 29.31
N ALA A 657 -3.21 11.88 29.36
CA ALA A 657 -2.78 10.52 29.07
C ALA A 657 -3.24 10.12 27.67
N THR A 658 -2.37 9.47 26.88
CA THR A 658 -2.69 8.95 25.55
C THR A 658 -2.18 7.53 25.41
N LEU A 659 -3.01 6.64 24.86
CA LEU A 659 -2.67 5.25 24.56
C LEU A 659 -3.37 4.85 23.25
N GLY A 660 -2.62 4.77 22.16
CA GLY A 660 -3.20 4.64 20.83
C GLY A 660 -4.20 5.76 20.54
N ASP A 661 -5.42 5.42 20.19
CA ASP A 661 -6.51 6.38 19.94
C ASP A 661 -7.23 6.87 21.21
N PHE A 662 -6.93 6.27 22.38
CA PHE A 662 -7.54 6.66 23.64
C PHE A 662 -6.85 7.87 24.25
N LYS A 663 -7.63 8.83 24.73
CA LYS A 663 -7.16 10.03 25.38
C LYS A 663 -8.02 10.34 26.60
N ALA A 664 -7.36 10.63 27.74
CA ALA A 664 -8.02 11.05 28.96
C ALA A 664 -7.28 12.23 29.60
N GLU A 665 -8.00 13.11 30.28
CA GLU A 665 -7.43 14.33 30.84
C GLU A 665 -7.83 14.53 32.30
N CYS A 666 -6.89 15.07 33.10
CA CYS A 666 -7.12 15.53 34.46
C CYS A 666 -6.70 16.99 34.63
N VAL A 667 -7.59 17.80 35.13
CA VAL A 667 -7.33 19.21 35.45
C VAL A 667 -6.78 19.33 36.84
N VAL A 668 -5.58 19.87 37.00
CA VAL A 668 -4.92 20.11 38.31
C VAL A 668 -4.88 21.62 38.60
N THR A 669 -5.62 22.04 39.59
CA THR A 669 -5.60 23.43 40.08
C THR A 669 -4.62 23.56 41.23
N VAL A 670 -3.61 24.37 41.05
CA VAL A 670 -2.60 24.67 42.09
C VAL A 670 -2.95 26.01 42.73
N THR A 671 -3.17 26.01 44.04
CA THR A 671 -3.54 27.20 44.81
C THR A 671 -2.43 27.62 45.77
N GLN A 672 -2.46 28.86 46.23
CA GLN A 672 -1.59 29.25 47.32
C GLN A 672 -2.00 28.50 48.60
N PRO A 673 -1.04 28.16 49.49
CA PRO A 673 -1.37 27.58 50.76
C PRO A 673 -2.39 28.45 51.50
N SER A 674 -3.52 27.86 51.86
CA SER A 674 -4.59 28.55 52.58
C SER A 674 -4.23 28.79 54.05
N GLY A 675 -3.14 29.53 54.28
CA GLY A 675 -2.62 29.67 55.65
C GLY A 675 -1.92 30.98 55.95
N VAL A 676 -1.74 31.87 55.00
CA VAL A 676 -1.20 33.21 55.30
C VAL A 676 -2.11 34.25 54.63
N GLN A 677 -3.14 34.66 55.30
CA GLN A 677 -3.56 36.03 55.10
C GLN A 677 -2.39 36.89 55.51
N ASP A 678 -1.76 37.58 54.56
CA ASP A 678 -0.87 38.67 54.85
C ASP A 678 -1.69 39.73 55.64
N VAL A 679 -1.61 39.61 56.95
CA VAL A 679 -2.04 40.70 57.81
C VAL A 679 -0.98 41.82 57.65
N ILE A 680 -1.15 42.63 56.61
CA ILE A 680 -0.45 43.89 56.51
C ILE A 680 -1.01 44.78 57.60
N THR A 681 -0.55 44.63 58.81
CA THR A 681 -0.73 45.60 59.87
C THR A 681 0.41 46.60 59.74
N ASN A 682 0.15 47.69 59.07
CA ASN A 682 0.87 48.96 59.24
C ASN A 682 0.56 49.52 60.62
N THR A 683 1.04 48.91 61.71
CA THR A 683 1.01 49.47 63.04
C THR A 683 2.36 49.27 63.72
N GLU A 684 2.89 50.34 64.33
CA GLU A 684 4.21 50.42 64.96
C GLU A 684 4.46 49.38 66.04
N ASP A 685 3.52 48.53 66.42
CA ASP A 685 3.59 47.58 67.51
C ASP A 685 3.86 46.11 67.11
N THR A 686 4.06 45.82 65.81
CA THR A 686 4.33 44.44 65.38
C THR A 686 5.65 44.31 64.61
N ARG A 687 6.51 43.43 65.06
CA ARG A 687 7.83 43.15 64.42
C ARG A 687 8.14 41.67 64.34
N LYS A 688 8.85 41.26 63.24
CA LYS A 688 9.39 39.93 63.10
C LYS A 688 10.73 39.81 63.77
N LEU A 689 10.94 38.78 64.56
CA LEU A 689 12.18 38.50 65.31
C LEU A 689 12.66 37.10 64.89
N ILE A 690 14.00 36.95 64.80
CA ILE A 690 14.60 35.60 64.74
C ILE A 690 15.24 35.36 66.11
N ARG A 691 14.78 34.38 66.87
CA ARG A 691 15.35 34.01 68.13
C ARG A 691 15.62 32.49 68.12
N ASP A 692 16.86 32.13 68.45
CA ASP A 692 17.32 30.72 68.38
C ASP A 692 17.11 30.06 67.04
N GLY A 693 17.22 30.81 65.92
CA GLY A 693 17.06 30.33 64.53
C GLY A 693 15.63 30.15 64.10
N GLN A 694 14.62 30.48 64.89
CA GLN A 694 13.21 30.40 64.57
C GLN A 694 12.61 31.79 64.36
N LEU A 695 11.78 31.94 63.32
CA LEU A 695 11.01 33.14 63.08
C LEU A 695 9.88 33.25 64.06
N GLN A 696 9.79 34.37 64.80
CA GLN A 696 8.76 34.73 65.76
C GLN A 696 8.15 36.07 65.44
N ILE A 697 6.92 36.30 65.82
CA ILE A 697 6.19 37.54 65.61
C ILE A 697 5.98 38.18 67.00
N GLN A 698 6.51 39.41 67.23
CA GLN A 698 6.24 40.15 68.44
C GLN A 698 5.15 41.22 68.14
N HIS A 699 4.06 41.17 68.86
CA HIS A 699 2.95 42.12 68.76
C HIS A 699 2.57 42.66 70.17
N LYS A 700 2.59 43.96 70.32
CA LYS A 700 2.30 44.65 71.58
C LYS A 700 3.09 44.11 72.80
N GLY A 701 4.35 43.75 72.55
CA GLY A 701 5.22 43.22 73.61
C GLY A 701 5.15 41.73 73.89
N GLU A 702 4.22 41.02 73.30
CA GLU A 702 4.08 39.58 73.37
C GLU A 702 4.68 38.90 72.12
N THR A 703 5.23 37.68 72.31
CA THR A 703 5.89 36.91 71.23
C THR A 703 5.04 35.74 70.85
N TYR A 704 4.88 35.47 69.56
CA TYR A 704 4.12 34.37 68.98
C TYR A 704 4.97 33.56 68.04
N SER A 705 4.69 32.29 67.93
CA SER A 705 5.23 31.44 66.89
C SER A 705 4.66 31.87 65.50
N VAL A 706 5.24 31.41 64.40
CA VAL A 706 4.69 31.63 63.06
C VAL A 706 3.33 31.00 62.83
N LYS A 707 2.93 30.09 63.72
CA LYS A 707 1.57 29.47 63.75
C LYS A 707 0.57 30.24 64.60
N GLY A 708 0.96 31.40 65.18
CA GLY A 708 0.10 32.22 66.02
C GLY A 708 -0.03 31.78 67.49
N GLU A 709 0.78 30.81 67.93
CA GLU A 709 0.79 30.38 69.31
C GLU A 709 1.65 31.35 70.13
N LYS A 710 1.14 31.78 71.30
CA LYS A 710 1.85 32.71 72.21
C LYS A 710 3.02 31.91 72.88
N LEU A 711 4.26 32.43 72.73
CA LEU A 711 5.50 31.84 73.20
C LEU A 711 5.88 32.35 74.59
#